data_ac52aef435535b9a82bd402bcb2feb62
#
_entry.id   ac52aef435535b9a82bd402bcb2feb62
#
_cell.length_a   1.000
_cell.length_b   1.000
_cell.length_c   1.000
_cell.angle_alpha   90.00
_cell.angle_beta   90.00
_cell.angle_gamma   90.00
#
_symmetry.space_group_name_H-M   'P 1'
#
loop_
_entity.id
_entity.type
_entity.pdbx_description
1 polymer ?
#
loop_
_entity_poly.entity_id
_entity_poly.type
_entity_poly.pdbx_seq_one_letter_code
_entity_poly.pdbx_strand_id
1 'polypeptide(L)'
;MPMNRREFLAASAASTAMLNQGMTAFAAVTGNIQVTIDASKSGDPVNPMVFGGYMEPATTSVWAEMLTDRKFANPITDAAPAPAPTNSFFRRFFGEPFKPVGPAGTVAMDTVRPFVAKHSPLVKLGGTEPRGIQQSKLRVGRGKTYEGCIYLAGDTGAKVVVRLVWGRGAGESQTVTIPSLSPEYKKFPLKFTAAVGTEDARLEILGTGSGTFHVGTASLMPADNVQGFHAGMIRLFKEAGFKMFKWPGGNFVSAYDWRDGLGDRDKRPPRLQPMWSDRAEPNDVGLHDFIALCRLVGAEPDLAIDSGFGSAREAAEQVEYCNGSVETRMGKMRAENGSPEPFNVRCWCIGNEMYGPWQYGHMSLDQYCVKHNYIVEAMKKVDPKIKVTVSGASICEKSVGGAEKKGNFFPSIWEPPIAERLPYEFGSVNDWDGRLLDKCVDNIDYLSEHTYAYPDLAFDAEKQLFVDVHDPLQFRARRLANRIGEAFEAWDKYVEKMPWLKEKDIKFIFDEWGNRLRSASGNGGGGFMRQTGMLMPLSYALCFHEMLRHSDMIAASCATGGLRTVLTDNTGEAVGFATEGLVMKLMQTNFLNAYPIAVEGDSPQQLLPGTALVDRGTKPTGSPTYPLDILAAFTSDRKKFLISVVNPTEVGHSFTPKISGVKLRDQGKLYQIAPPDLSSTNEVGKEPAVKINETAQNGLPETVLVPAVSVSLYEFDVA
;
A
#
# COMPACT_ATOMS: atom_id res chain seq x y z
N MET A 1 -10.17 -36.20 -33.78
CA MET A 1 -11.10 -37.34 -33.82
C MET A 1 -11.89 -37.31 -32.56
N PRO A 2 -13.23 -37.45 -32.56
CA PRO A 2 -14.00 -37.43 -31.33
C PRO A 2 -13.70 -38.70 -30.50
N MET A 3 -13.44 -38.51 -29.21
CA MET A 3 -13.26 -39.61 -28.24
C MET A 3 -14.44 -40.56 -28.26
N ASN A 4 -14.20 -41.85 -28.18
CA ASN A 4 -15.26 -42.84 -28.15
C ASN A 4 -15.86 -42.97 -26.73
N ARG A 5 -17.05 -43.54 -26.61
CA ARG A 5 -17.84 -43.67 -25.38
C ARG A 5 -17.12 -44.44 -24.25
N ARG A 6 -16.17 -45.32 -24.57
CA ARG A 6 -15.37 -46.07 -23.59
C ARG A 6 -14.25 -45.24 -23.00
N GLU A 7 -13.62 -44.37 -23.79
CA GLU A 7 -12.61 -43.41 -23.31
C GLU A 7 -13.22 -42.33 -22.42
N PHE A 8 -14.45 -41.89 -22.73
CA PHE A 8 -15.20 -40.97 -21.89
C PHE A 8 -15.62 -41.59 -20.54
N LEU A 9 -16.02 -42.88 -20.53
CA LEU A 9 -16.38 -43.60 -19.29
C LEU A 9 -15.15 -43.96 -18.44
N ALA A 10 -13.99 -44.22 -19.04
CA ALA A 10 -12.76 -44.40 -18.30
C ALA A 10 -12.24 -43.11 -17.63
N ALA A 11 -12.37 -41.97 -18.32
CA ALA A 11 -12.08 -40.67 -17.74
C ALA A 11 -13.04 -40.31 -16.57
N SER A 12 -14.32 -40.65 -16.70
CA SER A 12 -15.33 -40.45 -15.65
C SER A 12 -15.11 -41.37 -14.43
N ALA A 13 -14.65 -42.58 -14.61
CA ALA A 13 -14.38 -43.50 -13.50
C ALA A 13 -13.12 -43.12 -12.71
N ALA A 14 -12.10 -42.58 -13.37
CA ALA A 14 -10.90 -42.03 -12.70
C ALA A 14 -11.26 -40.78 -11.87
N SER A 15 -12.17 -39.94 -12.37
CA SER A 15 -12.66 -38.75 -11.65
C SER A 15 -13.43 -39.11 -10.37
N THR A 16 -14.19 -40.22 -10.37
CA THR A 16 -15.03 -40.61 -9.21
C THR A 16 -14.19 -41.25 -8.08
N ALA A 17 -13.04 -41.89 -8.41
CA ALA A 17 -12.15 -42.46 -7.40
C ALA A 17 -11.31 -41.41 -6.64
N MET A 18 -11.09 -40.21 -7.22
CA MET A 18 -10.37 -39.11 -6.59
C MET A 18 -11.25 -38.21 -5.72
N LEU A 19 -12.58 -38.24 -5.91
CA LEU A 19 -13.54 -37.46 -5.12
C LEU A 19 -13.63 -37.89 -3.64
N ASN A 20 -13.13 -39.05 -3.27
CA ASN A 20 -13.16 -39.55 -1.89
C ASN A 20 -11.94 -39.16 -1.03
N GLN A 21 -10.98 -38.36 -1.55
CA GLN A 21 -9.81 -37.91 -0.78
C GLN A 21 -9.63 -36.39 -0.71
N GLY A 22 -10.65 -35.59 -1.01
CA GLY A 22 -10.54 -34.11 -0.89
C GLY A 22 -9.60 -33.46 -1.91
N MET A 23 -9.25 -34.15 -3.01
CA MET A 23 -8.45 -33.59 -4.09
C MET A 23 -9.36 -32.84 -5.07
N THR A 24 -9.10 -31.55 -5.26
CA THR A 24 -9.68 -30.72 -6.34
C THR A 24 -9.51 -31.44 -7.69
N ALA A 25 -10.58 -31.49 -8.48
CA ALA A 25 -10.56 -32.09 -9.81
C ALA A 25 -9.52 -31.37 -10.70
N PHE A 26 -8.46 -32.07 -11.09
CA PHE A 26 -7.52 -31.56 -12.09
C PHE A 26 -8.25 -31.53 -13.44
N ALA A 27 -8.46 -30.34 -14.01
CA ALA A 27 -8.66 -30.21 -15.45
C ALA A 27 -7.46 -30.85 -16.17
N ALA A 28 -7.68 -31.41 -17.36
CA ALA A 28 -6.66 -32.19 -18.08
C ALA A 28 -5.29 -31.50 -18.04
N VAL A 29 -4.26 -32.22 -17.53
CA VAL A 29 -2.88 -31.73 -17.47
C VAL A 29 -2.34 -31.61 -18.89
N THR A 30 -1.93 -30.43 -19.30
CA THR A 30 -1.40 -30.14 -20.63
C THR A 30 0.11 -29.91 -20.57
N GLY A 31 0.87 -30.84 -21.12
CA GLY A 31 2.33 -30.74 -21.20
C GLY A 31 3.06 -31.04 -19.89
N ASN A 32 4.27 -31.54 -20.02
CA ASN A 32 5.20 -31.75 -18.93
C ASN A 32 6.49 -30.99 -19.23
N ILE A 33 6.84 -30.04 -18.38
CA ILE A 33 7.99 -29.16 -18.55
C ILE A 33 9.21 -29.84 -17.89
N GLN A 34 10.31 -29.93 -18.60
CA GLN A 34 11.58 -30.35 -17.99
C GLN A 34 12.22 -29.11 -17.33
N VAL A 35 12.52 -29.22 -16.05
CA VAL A 35 13.05 -28.11 -15.25
C VAL A 35 14.39 -28.49 -14.65
N THR A 36 15.41 -27.71 -14.95
CA THR A 36 16.76 -27.90 -14.37
C THR A 36 16.99 -26.88 -13.27
N ILE A 37 17.41 -27.35 -12.09
CA ILE A 37 17.73 -26.53 -10.93
C ILE A 37 19.16 -26.88 -10.48
N ASP A 38 20.09 -25.95 -10.66
CA ASP A 38 21.49 -26.14 -10.26
C ASP A 38 21.75 -25.45 -8.92
N ALA A 39 21.62 -26.20 -7.84
CA ALA A 39 21.77 -25.69 -6.47
C ALA A 39 23.21 -25.24 -6.13
N SER A 40 24.19 -25.53 -6.98
CA SER A 40 25.55 -24.99 -6.83
C SER A 40 25.64 -23.50 -7.21
N LYS A 41 24.66 -22.99 -7.97
CA LYS A 41 24.58 -21.61 -8.45
C LYS A 41 23.48 -20.85 -7.69
N SER A 42 23.79 -20.39 -6.50
CA SER A 42 22.90 -19.52 -5.73
C SER A 42 23.30 -18.06 -5.91
N GLY A 43 22.27 -17.19 -6.05
CA GLY A 43 22.45 -15.74 -6.08
C GLY A 43 22.71 -15.14 -4.69
N ASP A 44 22.71 -13.82 -4.62
CA ASP A 44 22.79 -13.06 -3.38
C ASP A 44 21.56 -13.27 -2.48
N PRO A 45 21.72 -13.13 -1.16
CA PRO A 45 20.57 -13.30 -0.27
C PRO A 45 19.53 -12.21 -0.51
N VAL A 46 18.26 -12.60 -0.51
CA VAL A 46 17.13 -11.70 -0.63
C VAL A 46 17.15 -10.67 0.49
N ASN A 47 17.18 -9.40 0.13
CA ASN A 47 17.06 -8.33 1.13
C ASN A 47 15.65 -8.38 1.76
N PRO A 48 15.53 -8.45 3.10
CA PRO A 48 14.22 -8.46 3.76
C PRO A 48 13.31 -7.29 3.36
N MET A 49 13.86 -6.14 3.05
CA MET A 49 13.11 -4.95 2.66
C MET A 49 12.38 -5.08 1.31
N VAL A 50 12.61 -6.14 0.55
CA VAL A 50 11.79 -6.49 -0.62
C VAL A 50 10.33 -6.77 -0.22
N PHE A 51 10.09 -7.09 1.05
CA PHE A 51 8.76 -7.36 1.59
C PHE A 51 8.19 -6.14 2.31
N GLY A 52 7.94 -5.07 1.57
CA GLY A 52 7.45 -3.81 2.09
C GLY A 52 6.04 -3.44 1.64
N GLY A 53 5.52 -2.41 2.28
CA GLY A 53 4.23 -1.80 1.99
C GLY A 53 4.31 -0.28 1.84
N TYR A 54 3.40 0.26 1.09
CA TYR A 54 3.29 1.69 0.82
C TYR A 54 2.13 2.31 1.60
N MET A 55 2.36 3.47 2.21
CA MET A 55 1.37 4.17 3.03
C MET A 55 1.22 5.63 2.60
N GLU A 56 0.03 5.98 2.11
CA GLU A 56 -0.29 7.33 1.66
C GLU A 56 -1.78 7.66 1.87
N PRO A 57 -2.10 8.71 2.55
CA PRO A 57 -1.54 9.07 3.84
C PRO A 57 -1.88 7.99 4.88
N ALA A 58 -1.07 7.80 5.89
CA ALA A 58 -1.25 6.73 6.88
C ALA A 58 -2.54 6.85 7.70
N THR A 59 -3.17 8.02 7.71
CA THR A 59 -4.43 8.28 8.40
C THR A 59 -5.64 7.53 7.86
N THR A 60 -5.56 6.95 6.66
CA THR A 60 -6.78 6.50 5.96
C THR A 60 -7.25 5.08 6.26
N SER A 61 -6.39 4.19 6.71
CA SER A 61 -6.80 2.78 6.87
C SER A 61 -6.15 2.05 8.04
N VAL A 62 -5.07 2.57 8.59
CA VAL A 62 -4.41 1.98 9.76
C VAL A 62 -4.70 2.73 11.05
N TRP A 63 -5.08 4.00 10.93
CA TRP A 63 -5.38 4.89 12.06
C TRP A 63 -6.81 4.71 12.54
N ALA A 64 -7.00 4.52 13.84
CA ALA A 64 -8.27 4.11 14.42
C ALA A 64 -9.23 5.27 14.77
N GLU A 65 -8.91 6.53 14.41
CA GLU A 65 -9.80 7.67 14.66
C GLU A 65 -11.11 7.55 13.88
N MET A 66 -12.22 7.65 14.58
CA MET A 66 -13.55 7.51 14.02
C MET A 66 -14.14 8.83 13.50
N LEU A 67 -13.67 9.98 14.04
CA LEU A 67 -14.25 11.26 13.74
C LEU A 67 -13.60 11.92 12.53
N THR A 68 -14.41 12.30 11.58
CA THR A 68 -13.99 13.09 10.41
C THR A 68 -13.91 14.57 10.76
N ASP A 69 -12.87 15.25 10.27
CA ASP A 69 -12.66 16.70 10.52
C ASP A 69 -12.77 17.09 12.00
N ARG A 70 -12.21 16.22 12.86
CA ARG A 70 -12.29 16.34 14.32
C ARG A 70 -11.71 17.64 14.89
N LYS A 71 -10.94 18.36 14.08
CA LYS A 71 -10.31 19.66 14.40
C LYS A 71 -11.00 20.85 13.75
N PHE A 72 -12.15 20.59 13.12
CA PHE A 72 -13.01 21.62 12.52
C PHE A 72 -12.29 22.52 11.51
N ALA A 73 -11.50 21.92 10.62
CA ALA A 73 -10.83 22.64 9.54
C ALA A 73 -11.85 23.24 8.55
N ASN A 74 -12.97 22.55 8.33
CA ASN A 74 -14.08 23.02 7.52
C ASN A 74 -15.19 23.64 8.38
N PRO A 75 -15.87 24.68 7.89
CA PRO A 75 -16.98 25.30 8.61
C PRO A 75 -18.17 24.32 8.80
N ILE A 76 -18.74 24.32 10.00
CA ILE A 76 -20.05 23.70 10.24
C ILE A 76 -21.11 24.69 9.84
N THR A 77 -21.99 24.32 8.90
CA THR A 77 -23.03 25.21 8.35
C THR A 77 -24.40 24.55 8.39
N ASP A 78 -25.46 25.36 8.41
CA ASP A 78 -26.85 24.90 8.26
C ASP A 78 -27.18 24.45 6.83
N ALA A 79 -26.31 24.75 5.86
CA ALA A 79 -26.49 24.38 4.48
C ALA A 79 -26.28 22.85 4.30
N ALA A 80 -27.05 22.27 3.40
CA ALA A 80 -26.79 20.91 2.98
C ALA A 80 -25.35 20.81 2.46
N PRO A 81 -24.55 19.80 2.89
CA PRO A 81 -23.20 19.62 2.37
C PRO A 81 -23.26 19.48 0.85
N ALA A 82 -22.33 20.11 0.16
CA ALA A 82 -22.16 19.88 -1.28
C ALA A 82 -22.09 18.36 -1.56
N PRO A 83 -22.71 17.86 -2.63
CA PRO A 83 -22.64 16.46 -2.96
C PRO A 83 -21.16 16.06 -3.03
N ALA A 84 -20.77 15.11 -2.20
CA ALA A 84 -19.38 14.65 -2.19
C ALA A 84 -19.02 14.13 -3.58
N PRO A 85 -17.81 14.39 -4.10
CA PRO A 85 -17.36 13.87 -5.37
C PRO A 85 -17.62 12.38 -5.43
N THR A 86 -18.27 11.91 -6.49
CA THR A 86 -18.71 10.52 -6.65
C THR A 86 -17.55 9.53 -6.66
N ASN A 87 -16.33 9.99 -6.86
CA ASN A 87 -15.13 9.19 -7.06
C ASN A 87 -14.13 9.21 -5.89
N SER A 88 -14.48 9.71 -4.72
CA SER A 88 -13.54 9.71 -3.59
C SER A 88 -13.37 8.30 -3.02
N PHE A 89 -12.22 7.69 -3.28
CA PHE A 89 -11.78 6.41 -2.70
C PHE A 89 -11.84 6.42 -1.16
N PHE A 90 -11.57 7.57 -0.54
CA PHE A 90 -11.52 7.76 0.91
C PHE A 90 -12.88 7.91 1.58
N ARG A 91 -13.96 8.07 0.81
CA ARG A 91 -15.32 8.27 1.35
C ARG A 91 -15.83 7.13 2.24
N ARG A 92 -15.30 5.92 2.04
CA ARG A 92 -15.73 4.72 2.78
C ARG A 92 -15.29 4.70 4.24
N PHE A 93 -14.27 5.46 4.60
CA PHE A 93 -13.61 5.36 5.90
C PHE A 93 -14.00 6.47 6.87
N PHE A 94 -14.75 7.47 6.44
CA PHE A 94 -15.06 8.65 7.24
C PHE A 94 -16.56 8.80 7.44
N GLY A 95 -16.94 9.24 8.64
CA GLY A 95 -18.30 9.69 8.95
C GLY A 95 -18.71 10.89 8.10
N GLU A 96 -19.99 11.27 8.19
CA GLU A 96 -20.44 12.52 7.59
C GLU A 96 -19.79 13.72 8.31
N PRO A 97 -19.66 14.90 7.65
CA PRO A 97 -19.24 16.11 8.34
C PRO A 97 -20.12 16.43 9.54
N PHE A 98 -19.56 17.14 10.52
CA PHE A 98 -20.34 17.67 11.63
C PHE A 98 -21.45 18.58 11.14
N LYS A 99 -22.63 18.47 11.76
CA LYS A 99 -23.83 19.28 11.46
C LYS A 99 -24.30 19.99 12.74
N PRO A 100 -24.90 21.19 12.63
CA PRO A 100 -25.48 21.85 13.78
C PRO A 100 -26.73 21.10 14.29
N VAL A 101 -26.99 21.22 15.58
CA VAL A 101 -28.19 20.75 16.27
C VAL A 101 -28.86 21.95 16.95
N GLY A 102 -30.13 22.18 16.61
CA GLY A 102 -30.93 23.34 17.09
C GLY A 102 -31.39 24.24 15.95
N PRO A 103 -32.03 25.37 16.25
CA PRO A 103 -32.45 26.33 15.25
C PRO A 103 -31.29 26.91 14.42
N ALA A 104 -31.56 27.38 13.22
CA ALA A 104 -30.55 28.01 12.37
C ALA A 104 -29.82 29.17 13.11
N GLY A 105 -28.49 29.23 12.89
CA GLY A 105 -27.63 30.20 13.58
C GLY A 105 -27.25 29.80 15.01
N THR A 106 -27.58 28.59 15.47
CA THR A 106 -27.14 28.05 16.76
C THR A 106 -25.63 27.94 16.84
N VAL A 107 -24.98 27.53 15.74
CA VAL A 107 -23.52 27.32 15.65
C VAL A 107 -22.92 28.47 14.81
N ALA A 108 -21.88 29.08 15.35
CA ALA A 108 -21.04 30.04 14.63
C ALA A 108 -19.60 29.51 14.62
N MET A 109 -18.85 29.83 13.58
CA MET A 109 -17.43 29.48 13.50
C MET A 109 -16.61 30.66 14.04
N ASP A 110 -16.19 30.55 15.31
CA ASP A 110 -15.45 31.62 15.98
C ASP A 110 -13.97 31.61 15.55
N THR A 111 -13.50 32.74 15.03
CA THR A 111 -12.13 33.00 14.61
C THR A 111 -11.30 33.77 15.64
N VAL A 112 -11.91 34.23 16.73
CA VAL A 112 -11.24 35.02 17.76
C VAL A 112 -10.51 34.10 18.74
N ARG A 113 -11.10 32.95 19.05
CA ARG A 113 -10.58 32.01 20.04
C ARG A 113 -10.54 30.57 19.48
N PRO A 114 -9.90 30.34 18.33
CA PRO A 114 -9.77 29.00 17.80
C PRO A 114 -8.87 28.15 18.70
N PHE A 115 -9.15 26.83 18.77
CA PHE A 115 -8.29 25.90 19.51
C PHE A 115 -7.04 25.51 18.72
N VAL A 116 -7.21 25.10 17.45
CA VAL A 116 -6.11 24.62 16.62
C VAL A 116 -6.20 25.04 15.15
N ALA A 117 -7.37 25.02 14.54
CA ALA A 117 -7.58 25.44 13.15
C ALA A 117 -7.78 26.98 13.05
N LYS A 118 -8.29 27.45 11.92
CA LYS A 118 -8.62 28.89 11.72
C LYS A 118 -9.80 29.33 12.55
N HIS A 119 -10.64 28.42 13.00
CA HIS A 119 -11.87 28.70 13.75
C HIS A 119 -12.23 27.47 14.62
N SER A 120 -13.09 27.70 15.59
CA SER A 120 -13.70 26.64 16.39
C SER A 120 -15.24 26.86 16.47
N PRO A 121 -16.03 25.76 16.50
CA PRO A 121 -17.48 25.88 16.69
C PRO A 121 -17.83 26.56 18.01
N LEU A 122 -18.60 27.61 17.94
CA LEU A 122 -19.23 28.32 19.05
C LEU A 122 -20.73 28.04 19.05
N VAL A 123 -21.21 27.37 20.07
CA VAL A 123 -22.63 27.05 20.25
C VAL A 123 -23.32 28.04 21.16
N LYS A 124 -24.42 28.66 20.68
CA LYS A 124 -25.28 29.58 21.45
C LYS A 124 -26.42 28.81 22.10
N LEU A 125 -26.53 28.86 23.41
CA LEU A 125 -27.55 28.14 24.17
C LEU A 125 -28.88 28.86 24.19
N GLY A 126 -29.98 28.11 24.35
CA GLY A 126 -31.35 28.62 24.31
C GLY A 126 -32.22 28.15 25.48
N GLY A 127 -31.63 27.96 26.66
CA GLY A 127 -32.35 27.46 27.84
C GLY A 127 -32.39 25.95 27.92
N THR A 128 -33.58 25.35 27.95
CA THR A 128 -33.76 23.90 28.14
C THR A 128 -33.66 23.11 26.84
N GLU A 129 -33.75 23.76 25.71
CA GLU A 129 -33.63 23.10 24.40
C GLU A 129 -32.16 22.73 24.13
N PRO A 130 -31.86 21.45 23.84
CA PRO A 130 -30.49 21.01 23.53
C PRO A 130 -30.01 21.65 22.21
N ARG A 131 -28.81 22.24 22.22
CA ARG A 131 -28.14 22.85 21.08
C ARG A 131 -26.70 22.40 20.99
N GLY A 132 -26.17 22.24 19.78
CA GLY A 132 -24.79 21.79 19.63
C GLY A 132 -24.44 21.36 18.22
N ILE A 133 -23.61 20.35 18.15
CA ILE A 133 -23.16 19.71 16.91
C ILE A 133 -23.24 18.20 17.00
N GLN A 134 -23.37 17.55 15.84
CA GLN A 134 -23.36 16.09 15.75
C GLN A 134 -22.63 15.60 14.51
N GLN A 135 -22.06 14.41 14.59
CA GLN A 135 -21.53 13.68 13.44
C GLN A 135 -22.19 12.30 13.34
N SER A 136 -22.76 12.00 12.18
CA SER A 136 -23.49 10.75 11.89
C SER A 136 -22.68 9.79 11.05
N LYS A 137 -23.25 8.58 10.80
CA LYS A 137 -22.63 7.52 10.01
C LYS A 137 -21.32 7.00 10.62
N LEU A 138 -21.22 7.07 11.94
CA LEU A 138 -20.15 6.40 12.66
C LEU A 138 -20.46 4.89 12.71
N ARG A 139 -19.40 4.11 12.73
CA ARG A 139 -19.51 2.65 12.75
C ARG A 139 -19.07 2.12 14.10
N VAL A 140 -19.95 1.41 14.77
CA VAL A 140 -19.69 0.83 16.09
C VAL A 140 -19.97 -0.66 16.11
N GLY A 141 -19.13 -1.43 16.77
CA GLY A 141 -19.29 -2.86 16.98
C GLY A 141 -20.04 -3.16 18.28
N ARG A 142 -20.87 -4.20 18.27
CA ARG A 142 -21.61 -4.66 19.45
C ARG A 142 -20.65 -5.04 20.59
N GLY A 143 -20.85 -4.49 21.77
CA GLY A 143 -20.04 -4.73 22.96
C GLY A 143 -18.66 -4.06 22.94
N LYS A 144 -18.30 -3.38 21.86
CA LYS A 144 -17.02 -2.66 21.79
C LYS A 144 -17.06 -1.38 22.63
N THR A 145 -15.96 -1.12 23.31
CA THR A 145 -15.71 0.13 24.06
C THR A 145 -14.92 1.10 23.19
N TYR A 146 -15.29 2.37 23.28
CA TYR A 146 -14.66 3.49 22.57
C TYR A 146 -14.18 4.50 23.61
N GLU A 147 -12.96 4.96 23.48
CA GLU A 147 -12.34 5.95 24.35
C GLU A 147 -11.83 7.12 23.53
N GLY A 148 -11.80 8.28 24.17
CA GLY A 148 -11.34 9.50 23.51
C GLY A 148 -11.36 10.70 24.45
N CYS A 149 -11.43 11.86 23.85
CA CYS A 149 -11.48 13.11 24.59
C CYS A 149 -12.17 14.21 23.79
N ILE A 150 -12.55 15.27 24.50
CA ILE A 150 -13.05 16.50 23.91
C ILE A 150 -12.44 17.71 24.63
N TYR A 151 -12.08 18.74 23.86
CA TYR A 151 -11.67 20.03 24.42
C TYR A 151 -12.80 21.02 24.32
N LEU A 152 -13.20 21.55 25.47
CA LEU A 152 -14.30 22.50 25.58
C LEU A 152 -13.88 23.73 26.39
N ALA A 153 -14.42 24.89 26.01
CA ALA A 153 -14.39 26.11 26.77
C ALA A 153 -15.80 26.71 26.77
N GLY A 154 -16.17 27.54 27.74
CA GLY A 154 -17.48 28.17 27.74
C GLY A 154 -17.87 28.79 29.05
N ASP A 155 -19.11 29.32 29.07
CA ASP A 155 -19.71 29.96 30.22
C ASP A 155 -20.09 28.91 31.29
N THR A 156 -20.04 29.32 32.56
CA THR A 156 -20.39 28.42 33.69
C THR A 156 -21.88 28.03 33.71
N GLY A 157 -22.74 28.80 33.02
CA GLY A 157 -24.17 28.49 32.82
C GLY A 157 -24.45 27.43 31.77
N ALA A 158 -23.44 27.02 31.00
CA ALA A 158 -23.55 25.99 29.97
C ALA A 158 -23.43 24.59 30.60
N LYS A 159 -24.45 23.76 30.40
CA LYS A 159 -24.46 22.32 30.82
C LYS A 159 -24.28 21.49 29.57
N VAL A 160 -23.09 20.90 29.40
CA VAL A 160 -22.74 20.15 28.19
C VAL A 160 -22.74 18.65 28.46
N VAL A 161 -23.26 17.90 27.51
CA VAL A 161 -23.17 16.43 27.47
C VAL A 161 -22.61 15.99 26.13
N VAL A 162 -21.88 14.87 26.14
CA VAL A 162 -21.45 14.17 24.92
C VAL A 162 -22.13 12.81 24.90
N ARG A 163 -22.83 12.51 23.81
CA ARG A 163 -23.63 11.28 23.70
C ARG A 163 -23.27 10.50 22.45
N LEU A 164 -22.96 9.21 22.60
CA LEU A 164 -22.87 8.28 21.49
C LEU A 164 -24.19 7.51 21.38
N VAL A 165 -24.81 7.62 20.21
CA VAL A 165 -26.14 7.07 19.93
C VAL A 165 -26.01 6.02 18.84
N TRP A 166 -26.52 4.82 19.09
CA TRP A 166 -26.47 3.68 18.15
C TRP A 166 -27.85 3.13 17.77
N GLY A 167 -28.93 3.81 18.17
CA GLY A 167 -30.30 3.45 17.83
C GLY A 167 -31.32 4.51 18.20
N ARG A 168 -32.61 4.17 18.21
CA ARG A 168 -33.72 5.12 18.47
C ARG A 168 -34.40 4.91 19.82
N GLY A 169 -34.14 3.77 20.48
CA GLY A 169 -34.77 3.40 21.74
C GLY A 169 -34.12 4.03 22.99
N ALA A 170 -34.85 4.06 24.08
CA ALA A 170 -34.31 4.35 25.39
C ALA A 170 -33.25 3.27 25.75
N GLY A 171 -32.01 3.64 26.01
CA GLY A 171 -30.92 2.69 26.23
C GLY A 171 -30.08 2.38 24.99
N GLU A 172 -30.44 2.92 23.82
CA GLU A 172 -29.64 2.83 22.60
C GLU A 172 -28.67 4.02 22.44
N SER A 173 -28.23 4.54 23.56
CA SER A 173 -27.20 5.59 23.66
C SER A 173 -26.51 5.55 25.02
N GLN A 174 -25.35 6.12 25.10
CA GLN A 174 -24.64 6.39 26.34
C GLN A 174 -24.21 7.85 26.39
N THR A 175 -24.30 8.47 27.57
CA THR A 175 -24.04 9.89 27.75
C THR A 175 -22.91 10.09 28.77
N VAL A 176 -21.96 10.96 28.43
CA VAL A 176 -20.95 11.50 29.33
C VAL A 176 -21.35 12.94 29.65
N THR A 177 -21.59 13.22 30.94
CA THR A 177 -21.86 14.58 31.43
C THR A 177 -20.55 15.31 31.66
N ILE A 178 -20.38 16.46 31.03
CA ILE A 178 -19.20 17.30 31.20
C ILE A 178 -19.35 18.12 32.48
N PRO A 179 -18.34 18.19 33.33
CA PRO A 179 -18.31 19.09 34.47
C PRO A 179 -18.43 20.56 34.05
N SER A 180 -18.57 21.45 35.03
CA SER A 180 -18.67 22.89 34.75
C SER A 180 -17.52 23.38 33.85
N LEU A 181 -17.89 24.13 32.82
CA LEU A 181 -16.95 24.71 31.88
C LEU A 181 -16.23 25.95 32.49
N SER A 182 -15.15 26.34 31.87
CA SER A 182 -14.41 27.57 32.14
C SER A 182 -14.12 28.28 30.84
N PRO A 183 -13.78 29.60 30.90
CA PRO A 183 -13.39 30.33 29.71
C PRO A 183 -12.24 29.70 28.93
N GLU A 184 -11.33 28.99 29.62
CA GLU A 184 -10.19 28.33 28.99
C GLU A 184 -10.56 26.92 28.51
N TYR A 185 -9.99 26.50 27.36
CA TYR A 185 -10.16 25.12 26.86
C TYR A 185 -9.58 24.09 27.84
N LYS A 186 -10.42 23.15 28.25
CA LYS A 186 -10.01 21.99 29.06
C LYS A 186 -10.33 20.70 28.36
N LYS A 187 -9.48 19.70 28.59
CA LYS A 187 -9.63 18.35 28.07
C LYS A 187 -10.53 17.54 29.00
N PHE A 188 -11.55 16.89 28.44
CA PHE A 188 -12.47 16.00 29.14
C PHE A 188 -12.40 14.61 28.51
N PRO A 189 -12.27 13.53 29.30
CA PRO A 189 -12.25 12.17 28.79
C PRO A 189 -13.64 11.73 28.32
N LEU A 190 -13.67 10.91 27.29
CA LEU A 190 -14.87 10.26 26.78
C LEU A 190 -14.69 8.75 26.86
N LYS A 191 -15.76 8.04 27.25
CA LYS A 191 -15.80 6.57 27.24
C LYS A 191 -17.22 6.10 27.00
N PHE A 192 -17.39 5.21 26.00
CA PHE A 192 -18.67 4.64 25.60
C PHE A 192 -18.52 3.15 25.33
N THR A 193 -19.57 2.35 25.64
CA THR A 193 -19.63 0.94 25.26
C THR A 193 -20.92 0.73 24.48
N ALA A 194 -20.82 0.41 23.18
CA ALA A 194 -21.96 0.26 22.30
C ALA A 194 -22.68 -1.08 22.58
N ALA A 195 -23.97 -1.03 22.92
CA ALA A 195 -24.76 -2.23 23.20
C ALA A 195 -25.10 -3.02 21.91
N VAL A 196 -25.18 -2.34 20.76
CA VAL A 196 -25.45 -2.92 19.43
C VAL A 196 -24.43 -2.46 18.42
N GLY A 197 -24.17 -3.30 17.41
CA GLY A 197 -23.37 -2.92 16.24
C GLY A 197 -24.24 -2.19 15.21
N THR A 198 -23.74 -1.10 14.65
CA THR A 198 -24.41 -0.33 13.61
C THR A 198 -23.42 0.48 12.78
N GLU A 199 -23.78 0.77 11.54
CA GLU A 199 -23.07 1.72 10.66
C GLU A 199 -23.72 3.12 10.66
N ASP A 200 -24.69 3.35 11.54
CA ASP A 200 -25.47 4.58 11.61
C ASP A 200 -25.45 5.19 13.01
N ALA A 201 -24.38 4.97 13.76
CA ALA A 201 -24.18 5.65 15.03
C ALA A 201 -23.86 7.12 14.81
N ARG A 202 -24.15 7.94 15.84
CA ARG A 202 -23.80 9.36 15.84
C ARG A 202 -23.23 9.81 17.18
N LEU A 203 -22.25 10.67 17.11
CA LEU A 203 -21.73 11.42 18.26
C LEU A 203 -22.42 12.78 18.32
N GLU A 204 -23.03 13.08 19.45
CA GLU A 204 -23.71 14.36 19.70
C GLU A 204 -22.98 15.10 20.84
N ILE A 205 -22.67 16.38 20.62
CA ILE A 205 -22.08 17.30 21.60
C ILE A 205 -23.12 18.38 21.83
N LEU A 206 -23.86 18.30 22.92
CA LEU A 206 -25.05 19.08 23.16
C LEU A 206 -24.95 19.87 24.46
N GLY A 207 -25.43 21.10 24.45
CA GLY A 207 -25.53 21.95 25.61
C GLY A 207 -26.94 22.47 25.87
N THR A 208 -27.26 22.70 27.14
CA THR A 208 -28.45 23.39 27.66
C THR A 208 -28.02 24.43 28.66
N GLY A 209 -28.97 25.32 29.09
CA GLY A 209 -28.68 26.39 30.03
C GLY A 209 -28.50 27.72 29.33
N SER A 210 -27.61 28.56 29.87
CA SER A 210 -27.39 29.91 29.37
C SER A 210 -25.95 30.16 28.92
N GLY A 211 -25.77 31.13 28.02
CA GLY A 211 -24.47 31.50 27.50
C GLY A 211 -24.06 30.70 26.27
N THR A 212 -22.77 30.42 26.18
CA THR A 212 -22.15 29.80 25.01
C THR A 212 -21.12 28.74 25.43
N PHE A 213 -20.80 27.83 24.51
CA PHE A 213 -19.63 27.00 24.65
C PHE A 213 -18.92 26.78 23.27
N HIS A 214 -17.61 26.60 23.36
CA HIS A 214 -16.76 26.27 22.20
C HIS A 214 -16.37 24.79 22.22
N VAL A 215 -16.25 24.22 21.03
CA VAL A 215 -15.66 22.89 20.82
C VAL A 215 -14.30 23.06 20.14
N GLY A 216 -13.22 22.73 20.84
CA GLY A 216 -11.86 22.88 20.34
C GLY A 216 -11.48 21.77 19.36
N THR A 217 -11.58 20.54 19.84
CA THR A 217 -11.40 19.30 19.05
C THR A 217 -12.04 18.14 19.81
N ALA A 218 -12.31 17.07 19.11
CA ALA A 218 -12.76 15.80 19.70
C ALA A 218 -12.00 14.62 19.11
N SER A 219 -11.92 13.51 19.83
CA SER A 219 -11.34 12.26 19.38
C SER A 219 -12.16 11.10 19.94
N LEU A 220 -12.36 10.07 19.14
CA LEU A 220 -13.02 8.84 19.57
C LEU A 220 -12.42 7.65 18.81
N MET A 221 -11.86 6.69 19.54
CA MET A 221 -11.22 5.50 18.97
C MET A 221 -11.71 4.24 19.68
N PRO A 222 -11.65 3.03 19.06
CA PRO A 222 -11.77 1.77 19.77
C PRO A 222 -10.78 1.73 20.95
N ALA A 223 -11.22 1.29 22.13
CA ALA A 223 -10.39 1.28 23.33
C ALA A 223 -9.23 0.27 23.25
N ASP A 224 -9.34 -0.70 22.37
CA ASP A 224 -8.33 -1.71 22.07
C ASP A 224 -7.29 -1.28 21.03
N ASN A 225 -7.35 -0.02 20.54
CA ASN A 225 -6.34 0.50 19.62
C ASN A 225 -4.93 0.41 20.25
N VAL A 226 -3.92 0.23 19.38
CA VAL A 226 -2.52 0.18 19.78
C VAL A 226 -1.84 1.48 19.37
N GLN A 227 -1.64 2.38 20.30
CA GLN A 227 -1.04 3.71 20.08
C GLN A 227 -1.78 4.56 19.00
N GLY A 228 -3.09 4.35 18.86
CA GLY A 228 -3.92 5.01 17.87
C GLY A 228 -4.12 4.20 16.57
N PHE A 229 -3.47 3.07 16.41
CA PHE A 229 -3.65 2.17 15.26
C PHE A 229 -4.64 1.05 15.57
N HIS A 230 -5.36 0.57 14.55
CA HIS A 230 -6.20 -0.62 14.68
C HIS A 230 -5.39 -1.85 15.10
N ALA A 231 -5.81 -2.51 16.18
CA ALA A 231 -5.07 -3.64 16.75
C ALA A 231 -4.93 -4.83 15.78
N GLY A 232 -5.98 -5.14 15.02
CA GLY A 232 -5.97 -6.18 14.01
C GLY A 232 -5.01 -5.88 12.86
N MET A 233 -4.88 -4.59 12.48
CA MET A 233 -3.92 -4.16 11.46
C MET A 233 -2.48 -4.48 11.90
N ILE A 234 -2.10 -4.06 13.12
CA ILE A 234 -0.77 -4.34 13.68
C ILE A 234 -0.51 -5.85 13.73
N ARG A 235 -1.49 -6.62 14.22
CA ARG A 235 -1.38 -8.09 14.30
C ARG A 235 -1.16 -8.72 12.92
N LEU A 236 -1.99 -8.38 11.93
CA LEU A 236 -1.93 -8.97 10.60
C LEU A 236 -0.70 -8.53 9.82
N PHE A 237 -0.24 -7.30 9.97
CA PHE A 237 1.02 -6.85 9.35
C PHE A 237 2.24 -7.57 9.92
N LYS A 238 2.27 -7.83 11.24
CA LYS A 238 3.29 -8.69 11.85
C LYS A 238 3.25 -10.11 11.28
N GLU A 239 2.05 -10.67 11.22
CA GLU A 239 1.83 -12.04 10.72
C GLU A 239 2.16 -12.17 9.22
N ALA A 240 1.88 -11.14 8.44
CA ALA A 240 2.29 -11.06 7.04
C ALA A 240 3.81 -10.88 6.87
N GLY A 241 4.51 -10.38 7.89
CA GLY A 241 5.97 -10.27 7.88
C GLY A 241 6.51 -9.03 7.16
N PHE A 242 5.75 -7.94 7.11
CA PHE A 242 6.23 -6.68 6.52
C PHE A 242 7.55 -6.22 7.14
N LYS A 243 8.52 -5.81 6.30
CA LYS A 243 9.88 -5.43 6.70
C LYS A 243 10.23 -3.99 6.38
N MET A 244 9.41 -3.30 5.60
CA MET A 244 9.59 -1.90 5.26
C MET A 244 8.26 -1.21 5.05
N PHE A 245 8.17 0.07 5.38
CA PHE A 245 7.06 0.94 4.98
C PHE A 245 7.57 2.26 4.43
N LYS A 246 7.10 2.64 3.22
CA LYS A 246 7.29 3.95 2.64
C LYS A 246 6.22 4.92 3.15
N TRP A 247 6.63 6.11 3.65
CA TRP A 247 5.74 7.18 4.13
C TRP A 247 6.43 8.56 3.99
N PRO A 248 5.71 9.66 3.85
CA PRO A 248 4.26 9.86 3.85
C PRO A 248 3.59 9.43 2.55
N GLY A 249 4.26 8.72 1.69
CA GLY A 249 3.75 8.14 0.47
C GLY A 249 4.21 8.86 -0.78
N GLY A 250 3.36 8.84 -1.80
CA GLY A 250 3.58 9.34 -3.13
C GLY A 250 3.30 10.83 -3.27
N ASN A 251 2.20 11.16 -3.96
CA ASN A 251 1.85 12.54 -4.27
C ASN A 251 1.63 13.41 -3.02
N PHE A 252 1.27 12.80 -1.91
CA PHE A 252 1.06 13.49 -0.64
C PHE A 252 2.32 14.21 -0.13
N VAL A 253 3.53 13.73 -0.41
CA VAL A 253 4.77 14.32 0.10
C VAL A 253 4.96 15.77 -0.34
N SER A 254 4.51 16.11 -1.56
CA SER A 254 4.57 17.48 -2.03
C SER A 254 3.63 18.39 -1.23
N ALA A 255 4.16 19.50 -0.76
CA ALA A 255 3.47 20.45 0.11
C ALA A 255 3.13 19.90 1.51
N TYR A 256 3.74 18.79 1.95
CA TYR A 256 3.63 18.31 3.32
C TYR A 256 4.81 18.81 4.17
N ASP A 257 4.52 19.67 5.13
CA ASP A 257 5.51 20.03 6.15
C ASP A 257 5.45 19.01 7.29
N TRP A 258 6.48 18.19 7.41
CA TRP A 258 6.59 17.15 8.44
C TRP A 258 6.53 17.71 9.87
N ARG A 259 6.84 19.01 10.07
CA ARG A 259 6.78 19.67 11.38
C ARG A 259 5.35 19.84 11.87
N ASP A 260 4.37 19.95 10.96
CA ASP A 260 2.95 20.01 11.31
C ASP A 260 2.48 18.70 11.98
N GLY A 261 3.19 17.59 11.77
CA GLY A 261 2.95 16.29 12.40
C GLY A 261 3.67 16.08 13.74
N LEU A 262 4.28 17.12 14.35
CA LEU A 262 5.02 17.02 15.62
C LEU A 262 4.19 17.45 16.83
N GLY A 263 4.62 17.03 18.02
CA GLY A 263 4.04 17.44 19.29
C GLY A 263 2.65 16.84 19.58
N ASP A 264 1.88 17.53 20.43
CA ASP A 264 0.54 17.13 20.84
C ASP A 264 -0.40 16.99 19.63
N ARG A 265 -0.85 15.77 19.35
CA ARG A 265 -1.72 15.43 18.21
C ARG A 265 -2.97 16.30 18.15
N ASP A 266 -3.58 16.62 19.28
CA ASP A 266 -4.80 17.41 19.34
C ASP A 266 -4.56 18.90 18.97
N LYS A 267 -3.29 19.33 18.97
CA LYS A 267 -2.85 20.70 18.63
C LYS A 267 -2.13 20.79 17.29
N ARG A 268 -1.91 19.68 16.58
CA ARG A 268 -1.31 19.71 15.24
C ARG A 268 -2.27 20.40 14.26
N PRO A 269 -1.77 21.35 13.45
CA PRO A 269 -2.64 22.12 12.55
C PRO A 269 -3.19 21.24 11.43
N PRO A 270 -4.49 21.24 11.16
CA PRO A 270 -5.02 20.63 9.95
C PRO A 270 -4.61 21.47 8.73
N ARG A 271 -4.22 20.81 7.64
CA ARG A 271 -3.79 21.44 6.40
C ARG A 271 -4.61 20.97 5.21
N LEU A 272 -4.91 21.87 4.28
CA LEU A 272 -5.43 21.45 2.99
C LEU A 272 -4.34 20.69 2.23
N GLN A 273 -4.67 19.46 1.80
CA GLN A 273 -3.79 18.66 0.97
C GLN A 273 -4.31 18.69 -0.48
N PRO A 274 -3.68 19.52 -1.35
CA PRO A 274 -4.23 19.79 -2.66
C PRO A 274 -4.22 18.59 -3.62
N MET A 275 -3.37 17.58 -3.37
CA MET A 275 -3.30 16.38 -4.21
C MET A 275 -4.48 15.42 -3.96
N TRP A 276 -5.00 15.38 -2.74
CA TRP A 276 -5.95 14.35 -2.31
C TRP A 276 -7.34 14.88 -2.04
N SER A 277 -7.71 16.00 -2.59
CA SER A 277 -9.04 16.56 -2.52
C SER A 277 -9.16 17.82 -1.66
N ASP A 278 -10.37 18.31 -1.59
CA ASP A 278 -10.90 19.39 -0.78
C ASP A 278 -10.94 19.13 0.74
N ARG A 279 -10.42 17.99 1.20
CA ARG A 279 -10.37 17.65 2.64
C ARG A 279 -9.08 18.08 3.27
N ALA A 280 -9.19 18.57 4.50
CA ALA A 280 -8.02 18.89 5.30
C ALA A 280 -7.41 17.60 5.88
N GLU A 281 -6.10 17.44 5.74
CA GLU A 281 -5.31 16.46 6.48
C GLU A 281 -5.21 16.91 7.94
N PRO A 282 -5.65 16.10 8.91
CA PRO A 282 -5.65 16.47 10.32
C PRO A 282 -4.27 16.41 10.96
N ASN A 283 -3.25 15.87 10.31
CA ASN A 283 -1.92 15.60 10.84
C ASN A 283 -1.95 14.70 12.10
N ASP A 284 -2.91 13.81 12.17
CA ASP A 284 -3.04 12.87 13.30
C ASP A 284 -1.95 11.82 13.31
N VAL A 285 -1.49 11.40 12.13
CA VAL A 285 -0.30 10.56 11.98
C VAL A 285 0.83 11.43 11.46
N GLY A 286 1.79 11.69 12.32
CA GLY A 286 3.03 12.37 11.98
C GLY A 286 4.23 11.43 12.06
N LEU A 287 5.44 12.01 12.01
CA LEU A 287 6.69 11.26 11.98
C LEU A 287 6.84 10.30 13.17
N HIS A 288 6.56 10.76 14.41
CA HIS A 288 6.63 9.90 15.60
C HIS A 288 5.64 8.72 15.53
N ASP A 289 4.43 8.98 15.05
CA ASP A 289 3.40 7.95 14.93
C ASP A 289 3.78 6.92 13.89
N PHE A 290 4.34 7.34 12.75
CA PHE A 290 4.82 6.45 11.70
C PHE A 290 6.01 5.58 12.19
N ILE A 291 6.99 6.18 12.86
CA ILE A 291 8.11 5.41 13.45
C ILE A 291 7.58 4.40 14.49
N ALA A 292 6.61 4.79 15.31
CA ALA A 292 5.97 3.88 16.25
C ALA A 292 5.28 2.69 15.54
N LEU A 293 4.57 2.94 14.44
CA LEU A 293 3.98 1.90 13.61
C LEU A 293 5.05 0.93 13.08
N CYS A 294 6.13 1.45 12.52
CA CYS A 294 7.23 0.63 12.03
C CYS A 294 7.80 -0.26 13.14
N ARG A 295 8.03 0.30 14.34
CA ARG A 295 8.53 -0.47 15.50
C ARG A 295 7.52 -1.51 15.98
N LEU A 296 6.23 -1.17 16.01
CA LEU A 296 5.16 -2.10 16.37
C LEU A 296 5.10 -3.29 15.42
N VAL A 297 5.29 -3.09 14.13
CA VAL A 297 5.26 -4.17 13.12
C VAL A 297 6.58 -4.91 13.02
N GLY A 298 7.71 -4.26 13.28
CA GLY A 298 9.06 -4.78 13.05
C GLY A 298 9.55 -4.52 11.62
N ALA A 299 9.17 -3.34 11.09
CA ALA A 299 9.54 -2.86 9.75
C ALA A 299 10.52 -1.68 9.85
N GLU A 300 11.32 -1.49 8.80
CA GLU A 300 12.16 -0.31 8.63
C GLU A 300 11.36 0.83 7.99
N PRO A 301 11.56 2.08 8.44
CA PRO A 301 10.97 3.24 7.79
C PRO A 301 11.75 3.64 6.54
N ASP A 302 11.02 3.90 5.46
CA ASP A 302 11.50 4.63 4.28
C ASP A 302 10.78 5.96 4.21
N LEU A 303 11.52 7.06 4.39
CA LEU A 303 10.94 8.39 4.46
C LEU A 303 11.11 9.14 3.14
N ALA A 304 9.99 9.49 2.52
CA ALA A 304 10.01 10.43 1.40
C ALA A 304 10.06 11.88 1.92
N ILE A 305 10.90 12.70 1.30
CA ILE A 305 10.99 14.13 1.58
C ILE A 305 10.33 14.95 0.48
N ASP A 306 9.86 16.15 0.81
CA ASP A 306 9.35 17.09 -0.18
C ASP A 306 10.50 17.70 -0.99
N SER A 307 10.82 17.12 -2.14
CA SER A 307 11.77 17.71 -3.08
C SER A 307 11.09 18.66 -4.08
N GLY A 308 9.76 18.68 -4.15
CA GLY A 308 9.02 19.60 -5.01
C GLY A 308 9.14 21.04 -4.53
N PHE A 309 8.63 21.31 -3.35
CA PHE A 309 8.61 22.66 -2.73
C PHE A 309 9.63 22.83 -1.60
N GLY A 310 10.07 21.73 -0.97
CA GLY A 310 11.04 21.74 0.10
C GLY A 310 12.47 22.13 -0.37
N SER A 311 13.32 22.39 0.59
CA SER A 311 14.71 22.81 0.40
C SER A 311 15.71 21.79 0.94
N ALA A 312 16.97 21.91 0.51
CA ALA A 312 18.07 21.09 1.04
C ALA A 312 18.24 21.27 2.57
N ARG A 313 17.98 22.48 3.07
CA ARG A 313 18.02 22.74 4.51
C ARG A 313 16.93 21.97 5.25
N GLU A 314 15.70 22.00 4.76
CA GLU A 314 14.57 21.29 5.39
C GLU A 314 14.78 19.79 5.39
N ALA A 315 15.30 19.23 4.31
CA ALA A 315 15.66 17.83 4.23
C ALA A 315 16.77 17.45 5.24
N ALA A 316 17.82 18.25 5.33
CA ALA A 316 18.89 18.07 6.32
C ALA A 316 18.37 18.19 7.76
N GLU A 317 17.47 19.14 8.04
CA GLU A 317 16.84 19.29 9.36
C GLU A 317 15.95 18.06 9.70
N GLN A 318 15.29 17.45 8.73
CA GLN A 318 14.52 16.23 8.95
C GLN A 318 15.42 15.03 9.27
N VAL A 319 16.57 14.89 8.58
CA VAL A 319 17.58 13.87 8.92
C VAL A 319 18.14 14.12 10.32
N GLU A 320 18.50 15.35 10.67
CA GLU A 320 19.00 15.70 12.01
C GLU A 320 17.95 15.42 13.08
N TYR A 321 16.67 15.70 12.80
CA TYR A 321 15.58 15.36 13.69
C TYR A 321 15.47 13.86 13.94
N CYS A 322 15.58 13.03 12.90
CA CYS A 322 15.48 11.59 13.02
C CYS A 322 16.74 10.95 13.64
N ASN A 323 17.92 11.39 13.24
CA ASN A 323 19.17 10.67 13.48
C ASN A 323 20.17 11.43 14.36
N GLY A 324 20.01 12.74 14.54
CA GLY A 324 20.89 13.56 15.37
C GLY A 324 20.77 13.24 16.86
N SER A 325 21.87 13.41 17.59
CA SER A 325 21.87 13.28 19.05
C SER A 325 21.08 14.44 19.70
N VAL A 326 20.75 14.31 20.98
CA VAL A 326 20.07 15.35 21.77
C VAL A 326 20.88 16.65 21.88
N GLU A 327 22.17 16.62 21.57
CA GLU A 327 23.03 17.81 21.56
C GLU A 327 22.82 18.67 20.31
N THR A 328 22.27 18.09 19.25
CA THR A 328 21.95 18.84 18.02
C THR A 328 20.63 19.58 18.17
N ARG A 329 20.43 20.65 17.37
CA ARG A 329 19.23 21.47 17.45
C ARG A 329 17.94 20.67 17.21
N MET A 330 17.93 19.86 16.16
CA MET A 330 16.73 19.07 15.80
C MET A 330 16.60 17.80 16.65
N GLY A 331 17.72 17.18 17.09
CA GLY A 331 17.70 16.08 18.04
C GLY A 331 17.15 16.48 19.40
N LYS A 332 17.48 17.70 19.87
CA LYS A 332 16.87 18.28 21.08
C LYS A 332 15.36 18.46 20.93
N MET A 333 14.91 19.00 19.78
CA MET A 333 13.47 19.14 19.49
C MET A 333 12.75 17.78 19.48
N ARG A 334 13.40 16.73 18.92
CA ARG A 334 12.84 15.36 19.00
C ARG A 334 12.68 14.89 20.43
N ALA A 335 13.68 15.13 21.28
CA ALA A 335 13.64 14.77 22.71
C ALA A 335 12.53 15.51 23.44
N GLU A 336 12.35 16.82 23.19
CA GLU A 336 11.26 17.64 23.73
C GLU A 336 9.89 17.12 23.28
N ASN A 337 9.79 16.50 22.10
CA ASN A 337 8.61 15.81 21.61
C ASN A 337 8.49 14.36 22.13
N GLY A 338 9.26 13.96 23.13
CA GLY A 338 9.12 12.69 23.85
C GLY A 338 10.00 11.54 23.38
N SER A 339 10.93 11.77 22.43
CA SER A 339 11.83 10.73 21.91
C SER A 339 13.29 11.17 22.01
N PRO A 340 13.96 10.97 23.18
CA PRO A 340 15.36 11.38 23.34
C PRO A 340 16.32 10.58 22.45
N GLU A 341 16.04 9.30 22.22
CA GLU A 341 16.87 8.46 21.37
C GLU A 341 16.62 8.71 19.87
N PRO A 342 17.67 8.70 19.04
CA PRO A 342 17.53 8.77 17.57
C PRO A 342 16.65 7.66 17.02
N PHE A 343 15.86 7.99 16.01
CA PHE A 343 15.04 7.00 15.28
C PHE A 343 15.88 6.09 14.39
N ASN A 344 17.10 6.53 14.01
CA ASN A 344 18.02 5.79 13.14
C ASN A 344 17.40 5.42 11.79
N VAL A 345 16.71 6.35 11.16
CA VAL A 345 16.14 6.16 9.82
C VAL A 345 17.26 6.07 8.80
N ARG A 346 17.28 4.96 8.05
CA ARG A 346 18.34 4.68 7.08
C ARG A 346 17.95 5.02 5.65
N CYS A 347 16.69 4.77 5.26
CA CYS A 347 16.20 4.91 3.89
C CYS A 347 15.45 6.22 3.70
N TRP A 348 15.79 6.96 2.64
CA TRP A 348 15.25 8.28 2.34
C TRP A 348 14.99 8.45 0.85
N CYS A 349 13.74 8.69 0.46
CA CYS A 349 13.35 8.94 -0.91
C CYS A 349 13.37 10.44 -1.21
N ILE A 350 14.10 10.88 -2.24
CA ILE A 350 14.29 12.28 -2.59
C ILE A 350 13.18 12.74 -3.53
N GLY A 351 12.02 13.04 -2.96
CA GLY A 351 10.79 13.32 -3.68
C GLY A 351 10.03 12.08 -4.10
N ASN A 352 9.00 12.27 -4.89
CA ASN A 352 8.15 11.23 -5.45
C ASN A 352 7.75 11.61 -6.87
N GLU A 353 7.91 10.71 -7.83
CA GLU A 353 7.48 10.90 -9.22
C GLU A 353 7.80 12.29 -9.81
N MET A 354 8.98 12.84 -9.52
CA MET A 354 9.35 14.20 -9.89
C MET A 354 9.35 14.46 -11.39
N TYR A 355 9.26 13.41 -12.17
CA TYR A 355 9.09 13.39 -13.62
C TYR A 355 7.64 13.62 -14.06
N GLY A 356 6.65 13.39 -13.18
CA GLY A 356 5.24 13.31 -13.55
C GLY A 356 4.49 14.63 -13.36
N PRO A 357 3.72 15.11 -14.36
CA PRO A 357 2.95 16.35 -14.25
C PRO A 357 1.81 16.27 -13.22
N TRP A 358 1.51 15.10 -12.71
CA TRP A 358 0.57 14.87 -11.62
C TRP A 358 1.19 15.08 -10.23
N GLN A 359 2.53 15.23 -10.14
CA GLN A 359 3.21 15.52 -8.89
C GLN A 359 3.38 17.03 -8.72
N TYR A 360 2.88 17.60 -7.64
CA TYR A 360 3.15 19.01 -7.36
C TYR A 360 4.63 19.27 -7.17
N GLY A 361 5.12 20.33 -7.80
CA GLY A 361 6.53 20.66 -7.83
C GLY A 361 7.37 19.74 -8.70
N HIS A 362 6.74 18.93 -9.62
CA HIS A 362 7.46 18.23 -10.67
C HIS A 362 8.30 19.22 -11.49
N MET A 363 9.38 18.74 -12.06
CA MET A 363 10.32 19.63 -12.74
C MET A 363 11.01 18.91 -13.91
N SER A 364 11.70 19.69 -14.74
CA SER A 364 12.53 19.11 -15.79
C SER A 364 13.64 18.24 -15.21
N LEU A 365 14.10 17.27 -15.99
CA LEU A 365 15.16 16.36 -15.57
C LEU A 365 16.43 17.08 -15.09
N ASP A 366 16.89 18.10 -15.84
CA ASP A 366 18.09 18.87 -15.47
C ASP A 366 17.91 19.62 -14.14
N GLN A 367 16.72 20.19 -13.91
CA GLN A 367 16.41 20.84 -12.63
C GLN A 367 16.38 19.84 -11.48
N TYR A 368 15.80 18.66 -11.73
CA TYR A 368 15.75 17.61 -10.70
C TYR A 368 17.14 17.09 -10.36
N CYS A 369 18.01 16.85 -11.33
CA CYS A 369 19.40 16.44 -11.07
C CYS A 369 20.14 17.43 -10.17
N VAL A 370 20.05 18.74 -10.46
CA VAL A 370 20.67 19.77 -9.63
C VAL A 370 20.09 19.76 -8.21
N LYS A 371 18.76 19.75 -8.11
CA LYS A 371 18.07 19.80 -6.80
C LYS A 371 18.34 18.55 -5.98
N HIS A 372 18.30 17.36 -6.60
CA HIS A 372 18.64 16.10 -5.96
C HIS A 372 20.02 16.13 -5.33
N ASN A 373 21.05 16.46 -6.11
CA ASN A 373 22.43 16.54 -5.61
C ASN A 373 22.55 17.49 -4.43
N TYR A 374 21.92 18.68 -4.53
CA TYR A 374 21.98 19.70 -3.47
C TYR A 374 21.33 19.20 -2.16
N ILE A 375 20.21 18.51 -2.27
CA ILE A 375 19.48 17.93 -1.14
C ILE A 375 20.32 16.81 -0.51
N VAL A 376 20.80 15.85 -1.30
CA VAL A 376 21.54 14.70 -0.80
C VAL A 376 22.86 15.12 -0.13
N GLU A 377 23.60 16.06 -0.72
CA GLU A 377 24.79 16.59 -0.10
C GLU A 377 24.53 17.23 1.28
N ALA A 378 23.44 17.95 1.41
CA ALA A 378 23.05 18.55 2.70
C ALA A 378 22.63 17.47 3.73
N MET A 379 21.89 16.45 3.30
CA MET A 379 21.46 15.34 4.17
C MET A 379 22.67 14.48 4.62
N LYS A 380 23.57 14.12 3.69
CA LYS A 380 24.75 13.30 3.99
C LYS A 380 25.80 14.04 4.84
N LYS A 381 25.81 15.38 4.87
CA LYS A 381 26.59 16.16 5.83
C LYS A 381 26.10 15.98 7.27
N VAL A 382 24.83 15.73 7.46
CA VAL A 382 24.22 15.47 8.78
C VAL A 382 24.44 14.01 9.20
N ASP A 383 24.11 13.07 8.32
CA ASP A 383 24.34 11.64 8.55
C ASP A 383 24.84 10.96 7.27
N PRO A 384 26.15 10.68 7.17
CA PRO A 384 26.72 10.05 5.97
C PRO A 384 26.33 8.58 5.79
N LYS A 385 25.64 7.97 6.76
CA LYS A 385 25.25 6.55 6.71
C LYS A 385 23.86 6.33 6.12
N ILE A 386 23.12 7.39 5.81
CA ILE A 386 21.81 7.26 5.18
C ILE A 386 21.96 6.70 3.76
N LYS A 387 20.94 5.98 3.33
CA LYS A 387 20.77 5.49 1.98
C LYS A 387 19.71 6.33 1.27
N VAL A 388 20.02 6.81 0.11
CA VAL A 388 19.14 7.74 -0.63
C VAL A 388 18.62 7.11 -1.90
N THR A 389 17.32 7.28 -2.11
CA THR A 389 16.60 6.83 -3.29
C THR A 389 16.33 8.03 -4.18
N VAL A 390 16.77 7.98 -5.44
CA VAL A 390 16.42 8.97 -6.45
C VAL A 390 15.10 8.60 -7.12
N SER A 391 14.27 9.57 -7.46
CA SER A 391 13.00 9.32 -8.17
C SER A 391 13.27 8.97 -9.65
N GLY A 392 13.37 7.69 -9.94
CA GLY A 392 13.62 7.12 -11.26
C GLY A 392 12.34 6.91 -12.10
N ALA A 393 12.52 6.60 -13.36
CA ALA A 393 11.44 6.41 -14.32
C ALA A 393 11.90 5.70 -15.61
N SER A 394 12.62 4.58 -15.51
CA SER A 394 13.09 3.83 -16.69
C SER A 394 11.92 3.23 -17.48
N ILE A 395 10.90 2.78 -16.77
CA ILE A 395 9.66 2.22 -17.33
C ILE A 395 8.50 3.21 -17.24
N CYS A 396 8.82 4.47 -17.40
CA CYS A 396 7.96 5.61 -17.14
C CYS A 396 6.60 5.56 -17.83
N GLU A 397 5.59 5.98 -17.13
CA GLU A 397 4.25 6.28 -17.64
C GLU A 397 4.21 7.52 -18.57
N LYS A 398 5.34 8.20 -18.83
CA LYS A 398 5.42 9.37 -19.72
C LYS A 398 4.92 9.11 -21.14
N SER A 399 5.07 7.88 -21.63
CA SER A 399 4.55 7.48 -22.93
C SER A 399 3.02 7.53 -22.99
N VAL A 400 2.36 7.55 -21.85
CA VAL A 400 0.89 7.59 -21.72
C VAL A 400 0.34 8.99 -22.04
N GLY A 401 1.06 10.06 -21.78
CA GLY A 401 0.60 11.43 -21.96
C GLY A 401 0.22 11.82 -23.38
N GLY A 402 0.72 11.10 -24.40
CA GLY A 402 0.30 11.27 -25.81
C GLY A 402 -1.01 10.57 -26.15
N ALA A 403 -1.27 9.44 -25.53
CA ALA A 403 -2.44 8.60 -25.75
C ALA A 403 -3.69 9.13 -25.05
N GLU A 404 -3.50 9.80 -23.93
CA GLU A 404 -4.58 10.30 -23.07
C GLU A 404 -5.42 11.40 -23.73
N LYS A 405 -4.88 12.13 -24.70
CA LYS A 405 -5.63 13.17 -25.40
C LYS A 405 -6.89 12.69 -26.11
N LYS A 406 -6.98 11.41 -26.42
CA LYS A 406 -8.08 10.84 -27.22
C LYS A 406 -8.95 9.86 -26.42
N GLY A 407 -8.52 9.42 -25.22
CA GLY A 407 -9.28 8.53 -24.36
C GLY A 407 -9.64 9.20 -23.04
N ASN A 408 -10.82 8.90 -22.49
CA ASN A 408 -11.29 9.41 -21.19
C ASN A 408 -10.53 8.85 -19.97
N PHE A 409 -9.26 8.51 -20.12
CA PHE A 409 -8.52 7.75 -19.13
C PHE A 409 -7.99 8.62 -17.99
N PHE A 410 -7.48 9.83 -18.31
CA PHE A 410 -7.07 10.81 -17.31
C PHE A 410 -7.61 12.19 -17.68
N PRO A 411 -7.87 13.06 -16.68
CA PRO A 411 -8.22 14.45 -16.92
C PRO A 411 -7.09 15.19 -17.67
N SER A 412 -7.44 16.23 -18.40
CA SER A 412 -6.51 17.05 -19.18
C SER A 412 -5.37 17.72 -18.37
N ILE A 413 -5.48 17.75 -17.06
CA ILE A 413 -4.44 18.25 -16.13
C ILE A 413 -3.15 17.39 -16.14
N TRP A 414 -3.20 16.19 -16.69
CA TRP A 414 -2.10 15.22 -16.74
C TRP A 414 -1.24 15.30 -18.00
N GLU A 415 -1.45 16.31 -18.85
CA GLU A 415 -0.65 16.50 -20.05
C GLU A 415 0.66 17.22 -19.75
N PRO A 416 1.83 16.57 -19.94
CA PRO A 416 3.08 17.31 -19.91
C PRO A 416 3.13 18.30 -21.06
N PRO A 417 3.73 19.47 -20.88
CA PRO A 417 4.01 20.39 -21.98
C PRO A 417 4.70 19.67 -23.14
N ILE A 418 4.31 19.98 -24.37
CA ILE A 418 4.87 19.32 -25.58
C ILE A 418 6.39 19.40 -25.65
N ALA A 419 6.98 20.47 -25.11
CA ALA A 419 8.43 20.65 -25.03
C ALA A 419 9.16 19.62 -24.11
N GLU A 420 8.45 18.99 -23.18
CA GLU A 420 9.02 17.96 -22.28
C GLU A 420 8.91 16.55 -22.85
N ARG A 421 8.28 16.38 -23.99
CA ARG A 421 8.18 15.10 -24.71
C ARG A 421 9.46 14.85 -25.50
N LEU A 422 10.55 14.60 -24.79
CA LEU A 422 11.73 14.05 -25.45
C LEU A 422 11.36 12.68 -26.02
N PRO A 423 11.85 12.34 -27.23
CA PRO A 423 11.68 10.98 -27.74
C PRO A 423 12.30 10.03 -26.71
N TYR A 424 11.42 9.30 -26.02
CA TYR A 424 11.81 8.36 -24.99
C TYR A 424 12.41 7.13 -25.68
N GLU A 425 13.72 7.02 -25.60
CA GLU A 425 14.44 5.82 -26.02
C GLU A 425 14.78 5.02 -24.76
N PHE A 426 14.09 3.94 -24.56
CA PHE A 426 14.23 3.06 -23.41
C PHE A 426 15.66 2.55 -23.23
N GLY A 427 16.21 2.73 -22.02
CA GLY A 427 17.57 2.37 -21.71
C GLY A 427 18.61 3.27 -22.39
N SER A 428 18.21 4.46 -22.82
CA SER A 428 19.08 5.48 -23.40
C SER A 428 19.73 6.31 -22.29
N VAL A 429 20.98 6.74 -22.52
CA VAL A 429 21.62 7.74 -21.62
C VAL A 429 20.91 9.10 -21.59
N ASN A 430 19.95 9.32 -22.48
CA ASN A 430 19.15 10.53 -22.58
C ASN A 430 17.74 10.39 -21.98
N ASP A 431 17.35 9.19 -21.58
CA ASP A 431 16.09 9.02 -20.84
C ASP A 431 16.23 9.52 -19.39
N TRP A 432 15.17 9.44 -18.62
CA TRP A 432 15.14 9.98 -17.27
C TRP A 432 16.23 9.34 -16.38
N ASP A 433 16.29 8.03 -16.33
CA ASP A 433 17.25 7.31 -15.49
C ASP A 433 18.66 7.36 -16.02
N GLY A 434 18.86 7.26 -17.35
CA GLY A 434 20.18 7.42 -17.95
C GLY A 434 20.82 8.75 -17.57
N ARG A 435 20.05 9.84 -17.57
CA ARG A 435 20.52 11.16 -17.15
C ARG A 435 20.76 11.24 -15.65
N LEU A 436 19.91 10.62 -14.81
CA LEU A 436 20.16 10.55 -13.37
C LEU A 436 21.47 9.82 -13.07
N LEU A 437 21.68 8.68 -13.72
CA LEU A 437 22.91 7.91 -13.57
C LEU A 437 24.16 8.68 -14.06
N ASP A 438 24.05 9.46 -15.14
CA ASP A 438 25.14 10.30 -15.62
C ASP A 438 25.42 11.51 -14.69
N LYS A 439 24.38 12.16 -14.13
CA LYS A 439 24.52 13.44 -13.42
C LYS A 439 24.52 13.33 -11.88
N CYS A 440 23.97 12.26 -11.34
CA CYS A 440 23.72 12.15 -9.89
C CYS A 440 24.38 10.91 -9.26
N VAL A 441 25.14 10.10 -10.00
CA VAL A 441 25.64 8.79 -9.59
C VAL A 441 26.28 8.74 -8.20
N ASP A 442 27.04 9.77 -7.82
CA ASP A 442 27.71 9.82 -6.51
C ASP A 442 26.75 10.13 -5.35
N ASN A 443 25.50 10.51 -5.68
CA ASN A 443 24.43 10.83 -4.75
C ASN A 443 23.24 9.86 -4.89
N ILE A 444 23.45 8.67 -5.45
CA ILE A 444 22.42 7.63 -5.58
C ILE A 444 22.91 6.37 -4.90
N ASP A 445 22.15 5.88 -3.93
CA ASP A 445 22.29 4.51 -3.41
C ASP A 445 21.24 3.59 -4.05
N TYR A 446 20.02 4.11 -4.27
CA TYR A 446 18.91 3.36 -4.86
C TYR A 446 18.24 4.15 -5.97
N LEU A 447 17.89 3.44 -7.03
CA LEU A 447 17.08 3.94 -8.16
C LEU A 447 15.64 3.48 -7.98
N SER A 448 14.72 4.43 -7.75
CA SER A 448 13.29 4.14 -7.56
C SER A 448 12.62 3.83 -8.89
N GLU A 449 11.76 2.82 -8.89
CA GLU A 449 10.86 2.52 -9.99
C GLU A 449 9.42 2.39 -9.51
N HIS A 450 8.52 3.14 -10.12
CA HIS A 450 7.10 3.00 -9.91
C HIS A 450 6.50 2.14 -11.01
N THR A 451 6.04 0.96 -10.65
CA THR A 451 5.62 -0.06 -11.61
C THR A 451 4.15 -0.39 -11.45
N TYR A 452 3.34 0.05 -12.41
CA TYR A 452 1.92 -0.28 -12.45
C TYR A 452 1.56 -1.01 -13.73
N ALA A 453 0.65 -1.97 -13.64
CA ALA A 453 0.07 -2.63 -14.80
C ALA A 453 -1.46 -2.52 -14.78
N TYR A 454 -2.02 -2.55 -15.98
CA TYR A 454 -3.46 -2.55 -16.24
C TYR A 454 -3.83 -3.87 -16.91
N PRO A 455 -4.24 -4.90 -16.13
CA PRO A 455 -4.46 -6.25 -16.66
C PRO A 455 -5.49 -6.32 -17.79
N ASP A 456 -6.47 -5.42 -17.77
CA ASP A 456 -7.62 -5.43 -18.67
C ASP A 456 -7.58 -4.32 -19.73
N LEU A 457 -6.44 -3.62 -19.88
CA LEU A 457 -6.26 -2.57 -20.87
C LEU A 457 -5.05 -2.83 -21.75
N ALA A 458 -5.14 -2.48 -23.04
CA ALA A 458 -4.01 -2.36 -23.94
C ALA A 458 -4.07 -1.01 -24.68
N PHE A 459 -2.91 -0.50 -25.07
CA PHE A 459 -2.82 0.68 -25.90
C PHE A 459 -2.96 0.31 -27.37
N ASP A 460 -3.97 0.87 -28.05
CA ASP A 460 -4.20 0.73 -29.47
C ASP A 460 -3.44 1.86 -30.21
N ALA A 461 -2.32 1.51 -30.81
CA ALA A 461 -1.45 2.48 -31.48
C ALA A 461 -2.09 3.14 -32.72
N GLU A 462 -3.00 2.45 -33.40
CA GLU A 462 -3.71 3.03 -34.57
C GLU A 462 -4.73 4.06 -34.11
N LYS A 463 -5.48 3.74 -33.07
CA LYS A 463 -6.50 4.62 -32.51
C LYS A 463 -5.92 5.66 -31.54
N GLN A 464 -4.66 5.49 -31.11
CA GLN A 464 -4.02 6.34 -30.11
C GLN A 464 -4.83 6.47 -28.81
N LEU A 465 -5.40 5.36 -28.33
CA LEU A 465 -6.18 5.31 -27.09
C LEU A 465 -6.08 3.92 -26.41
N PHE A 466 -6.44 3.87 -25.13
CA PHE A 466 -6.57 2.61 -24.40
C PHE A 466 -7.90 1.93 -24.76
N VAL A 467 -7.84 0.63 -24.95
CA VAL A 467 -8.98 -0.24 -25.25
C VAL A 467 -9.06 -1.36 -24.22
N ASP A 468 -10.29 -1.77 -23.88
CA ASP A 468 -10.51 -2.96 -23.06
C ASP A 468 -10.06 -4.21 -23.81
N VAL A 469 -9.34 -5.09 -23.12
CA VAL A 469 -8.85 -6.37 -23.66
C VAL A 469 -9.23 -7.51 -22.73
N HIS A 470 -9.43 -8.67 -23.31
CA HIS A 470 -9.80 -9.90 -22.60
C HIS A 470 -8.75 -10.99 -22.85
N ASP A 471 -7.51 -10.64 -22.52
CA ASP A 471 -6.40 -11.58 -22.68
C ASP A 471 -6.53 -12.79 -21.75
N PRO A 472 -5.95 -13.94 -22.12
CA PRO A 472 -5.86 -15.10 -21.24
C PRO A 472 -5.26 -14.74 -19.86
N LEU A 473 -5.70 -15.43 -18.81
CA LEU A 473 -5.28 -15.18 -17.43
C LEU A 473 -3.76 -15.09 -17.26
N GLN A 474 -3.01 -16.01 -17.89
CA GLN A 474 -1.55 -16.03 -17.79
C GLN A 474 -0.88 -14.75 -18.31
N PHE A 475 -1.45 -14.09 -19.30
CA PHE A 475 -0.91 -12.82 -19.80
C PHE A 475 -1.26 -11.67 -18.86
N ARG A 476 -2.51 -11.63 -18.41
CA ARG A 476 -2.98 -10.60 -17.47
C ARG A 476 -2.20 -10.63 -16.15
N ALA A 477 -1.98 -11.81 -15.59
CA ALA A 477 -1.25 -12.00 -14.34
C ALA A 477 0.24 -11.62 -14.45
N ARG A 478 0.88 -11.87 -15.62
CA ARG A 478 2.32 -11.61 -15.83
C ARG A 478 2.66 -10.17 -16.18
N ARG A 479 1.70 -9.36 -16.62
CA ARG A 479 1.98 -7.99 -17.08
C ARG A 479 2.80 -7.17 -16.09
N LEU A 480 2.46 -7.22 -14.81
CA LEU A 480 3.18 -6.47 -13.78
C LEU A 480 4.59 -7.01 -13.56
N ALA A 481 4.77 -8.33 -13.46
CA ALA A 481 6.09 -8.95 -13.31
C ALA A 481 6.99 -8.65 -14.52
N ASN A 482 6.45 -8.69 -15.74
CA ASN A 482 7.21 -8.35 -16.95
C ASN A 482 7.65 -6.87 -16.92
N ARG A 483 6.84 -5.97 -16.38
CA ARG A 483 7.25 -4.56 -16.22
C ARG A 483 8.37 -4.39 -15.20
N ILE A 484 8.36 -5.17 -14.13
CA ILE A 484 9.48 -5.20 -13.17
C ILE A 484 10.75 -5.66 -13.89
N GLY A 485 10.67 -6.72 -14.70
CA GLY A 485 11.79 -7.20 -15.52
C GLY A 485 12.33 -6.15 -16.51
N GLU A 486 11.48 -5.25 -17.01
CA GLU A 486 11.89 -4.15 -17.91
C GLU A 486 12.88 -3.18 -17.25
N ALA A 487 12.82 -2.97 -15.93
CA ALA A 487 13.80 -2.14 -15.24
C ALA A 487 15.21 -2.74 -15.31
N PHE A 488 15.34 -4.06 -15.16
CA PHE A 488 16.63 -4.74 -15.29
C PHE A 488 17.14 -4.74 -16.73
N GLU A 489 16.26 -4.89 -17.73
CA GLU A 489 16.64 -4.72 -19.14
C GLU A 489 17.13 -3.29 -19.43
N ALA A 490 16.55 -2.27 -18.81
CA ALA A 490 17.02 -0.90 -18.92
C ALA A 490 18.41 -0.75 -18.30
N TRP A 491 18.63 -1.31 -17.12
CA TRP A 491 19.92 -1.29 -16.45
C TRP A 491 21.02 -1.90 -17.31
N ASP A 492 20.77 -3.05 -17.93
CA ASP A 492 21.75 -3.69 -18.82
C ASP A 492 22.17 -2.76 -19.97
N LYS A 493 21.21 -2.04 -20.53
CA LYS A 493 21.46 -1.05 -21.58
C LYS A 493 22.25 0.17 -21.07
N TYR A 494 21.95 0.65 -19.86
CA TYR A 494 22.74 1.72 -19.24
C TYR A 494 24.17 1.28 -19.00
N VAL A 495 24.37 0.08 -18.47
CA VAL A 495 25.70 -0.51 -18.23
C VAL A 495 26.48 -0.72 -19.54
N GLU A 496 25.80 -1.10 -20.64
CA GLU A 496 26.43 -1.18 -21.95
C GLU A 496 26.97 0.18 -22.41
N LYS A 497 26.21 1.25 -22.19
CA LYS A 497 26.57 2.63 -22.59
C LYS A 497 27.48 3.33 -21.61
N MET A 498 27.38 2.99 -20.33
CA MET A 498 28.13 3.55 -19.21
C MET A 498 28.79 2.42 -18.40
N PRO A 499 29.83 1.75 -18.93
CA PRO A 499 30.40 0.55 -18.29
C PRO A 499 30.94 0.75 -16.87
N TRP A 500 31.24 1.98 -16.49
CA TRP A 500 31.68 2.37 -15.15
C TRP A 500 30.57 2.17 -14.08
N LEU A 501 29.31 2.04 -14.46
CA LEU A 501 28.21 1.71 -13.55
C LEU A 501 28.40 0.35 -12.86
N LYS A 502 29.14 -0.59 -13.46
CA LYS A 502 29.50 -1.88 -12.84
C LYS A 502 30.30 -1.75 -11.55
N GLU A 503 30.98 -0.63 -11.38
CA GLU A 503 31.78 -0.34 -10.18
C GLU A 503 30.97 0.37 -9.08
N LYS A 504 29.70 0.70 -9.36
CA LYS A 504 28.80 1.39 -8.44
C LYS A 504 27.81 0.39 -7.83
N ASP A 505 27.66 0.44 -6.51
CA ASP A 505 26.68 -0.39 -5.78
C ASP A 505 25.30 0.30 -5.77
N ILE A 506 24.74 0.54 -6.96
CA ILE A 506 23.41 1.09 -7.12
C ILE A 506 22.42 -0.07 -7.28
N LYS A 507 21.35 -0.07 -6.49
CA LYS A 507 20.30 -1.09 -6.55
C LYS A 507 18.94 -0.45 -6.83
N PHE A 508 18.02 -1.25 -7.33
CA PHE A 508 16.64 -0.83 -7.51
C PHE A 508 15.85 -0.86 -6.20
N ILE A 509 14.91 0.06 -6.09
CA ILE A 509 13.83 0.02 -5.13
C ILE A 509 12.50 0.20 -5.90
N PHE A 510 11.64 -0.82 -5.85
CA PHE A 510 10.28 -0.72 -6.38
C PHE A 510 9.37 -0.19 -5.27
N ASP A 511 9.48 1.09 -4.95
CA ASP A 511 8.82 1.69 -3.80
C ASP A 511 7.34 2.04 -4.03
N GLU A 512 6.86 1.83 -5.27
CA GLU A 512 5.43 1.75 -5.62
C GLU A 512 5.21 0.73 -6.73
N TRP A 513 4.48 -0.35 -6.43
CA TRP A 513 4.11 -1.30 -7.46
C TRP A 513 2.74 -1.95 -7.21
N GLY A 514 2.04 -2.29 -8.28
CA GLY A 514 0.75 -2.95 -8.19
C GLY A 514 -0.05 -2.94 -9.48
N ASN A 515 -1.12 -3.71 -9.51
CA ASN A 515 -2.09 -3.65 -10.60
C ASN A 515 -3.12 -2.54 -10.34
N ARG A 516 -3.48 -1.83 -11.40
CA ARG A 516 -4.59 -0.88 -11.42
C ARG A 516 -5.70 -1.46 -12.29
N LEU A 517 -6.89 -1.66 -11.73
CA LEU A 517 -8.07 -2.04 -12.53
C LEU A 517 -8.76 -0.79 -13.03
N ARG A 518 -8.85 -0.67 -14.34
CA ARG A 518 -9.63 0.34 -15.03
C ARG A 518 -10.24 -0.24 -16.30
N SER A 519 -11.33 0.33 -16.74
CA SER A 519 -11.92 0.11 -18.05
C SER A 519 -11.71 1.33 -18.93
N ALA A 520 -11.56 1.14 -20.22
CA ALA A 520 -11.42 2.22 -21.21
C ALA A 520 -12.65 3.16 -21.22
N SER A 521 -13.83 2.66 -20.81
CA SER A 521 -15.05 3.47 -20.70
C SER A 521 -15.07 4.43 -19.52
N GLY A 522 -14.08 4.37 -18.63
CA GLY A 522 -14.04 5.20 -17.42
C GLY A 522 -15.08 4.85 -16.34
N ASN A 523 -15.98 3.92 -16.60
CA ASN A 523 -17.06 3.51 -15.69
C ASN A 523 -16.62 2.56 -14.57
N GLY A 524 -15.41 2.02 -14.64
CA GLY A 524 -14.81 1.31 -13.54
C GLY A 524 -14.29 2.31 -12.51
N GLY A 525 -14.83 2.30 -11.29
CA GLY A 525 -14.39 3.16 -10.20
C GLY A 525 -12.86 3.19 -10.13
N GLY A 526 -12.31 4.34 -10.44
CA GLY A 526 -10.90 4.51 -10.70
C GLY A 526 -10.02 4.15 -9.51
N GLY A 527 -8.84 3.67 -9.78
CA GLY A 527 -7.77 3.53 -8.84
C GLY A 527 -7.73 2.17 -8.13
N PHE A 528 -7.24 2.16 -6.98
CA PHE A 528 -6.86 1.04 -6.15
C PHE A 528 -8.05 0.29 -5.51
N MET A 529 -9.11 -0.02 -6.27
CA MET A 529 -10.22 -0.81 -5.73
C MET A 529 -9.78 -2.25 -5.44
N ARG A 530 -10.27 -2.81 -4.34
CA ARG A 530 -10.04 -4.20 -3.99
C ARG A 530 -10.58 -5.10 -5.11
N GLN A 531 -9.71 -5.94 -5.65
CA GLN A 531 -10.10 -6.95 -6.60
C GLN A 531 -10.64 -8.17 -5.87
N THR A 532 -11.69 -8.74 -6.41
CA THR A 532 -12.15 -10.07 -6.04
C THR A 532 -11.46 -11.11 -6.94
N GLY A 533 -11.17 -12.28 -6.38
CA GLY A 533 -10.59 -13.40 -7.12
C GLY A 533 -9.07 -13.49 -7.07
N MET A 534 -8.53 -14.35 -7.92
CA MET A 534 -7.14 -14.82 -7.87
C MET A 534 -6.17 -14.08 -8.77
N LEU A 535 -6.62 -13.18 -9.64
CA LEU A 535 -5.72 -12.46 -10.54
C LEU A 535 -4.62 -11.70 -9.78
N MET A 536 -4.97 -10.98 -8.72
CA MET A 536 -4.00 -10.24 -7.92
C MET A 536 -3.03 -11.15 -7.15
N PRO A 537 -3.49 -12.18 -6.43
CA PRO A 537 -2.60 -13.15 -5.79
C PRO A 537 -1.58 -13.76 -6.75
N LEU A 538 -2.02 -14.22 -7.92
CA LEU A 538 -1.13 -14.77 -8.94
C LEU A 538 -0.12 -13.73 -9.44
N SER A 539 -0.59 -12.52 -9.74
CA SER A 539 0.28 -11.44 -10.19
C SER A 539 1.32 -11.06 -9.14
N TYR A 540 0.96 -10.99 -7.86
CA TYR A 540 1.90 -10.69 -6.77
C TYR A 540 2.94 -11.79 -6.58
N ALA A 541 2.53 -13.06 -6.67
CA ALA A 541 3.47 -14.19 -6.63
C ALA A 541 4.50 -14.09 -7.76
N LEU A 542 4.05 -13.79 -8.98
CA LEU A 542 4.93 -13.60 -10.15
C LEU A 542 5.87 -12.41 -9.97
N CYS A 543 5.38 -11.30 -9.39
CA CYS A 543 6.24 -10.13 -9.07
C CYS A 543 7.33 -10.49 -8.07
N PHE A 544 6.98 -11.22 -7.01
CA PHE A 544 7.99 -11.70 -6.06
C PHE A 544 8.99 -12.64 -6.75
N HIS A 545 8.54 -13.59 -7.57
CA HIS A 545 9.46 -14.44 -8.31
C HIS A 545 10.44 -13.63 -9.17
N GLU A 546 9.95 -12.61 -9.87
CA GLU A 546 10.79 -11.74 -10.69
C GLU A 546 11.80 -10.95 -9.85
N MET A 547 11.35 -10.31 -8.77
CA MET A 547 12.23 -9.58 -7.85
C MET A 547 13.27 -10.50 -7.20
N LEU A 548 12.88 -11.70 -6.79
CA LEU A 548 13.77 -12.62 -6.11
C LEU A 548 14.83 -13.23 -7.05
N ARG A 549 14.53 -13.39 -8.34
CA ARG A 549 15.55 -13.78 -9.35
C ARG A 549 16.65 -12.76 -9.49
N HIS A 550 16.35 -11.49 -9.22
CA HIS A 550 17.27 -10.35 -9.29
C HIS A 550 17.65 -9.83 -7.89
N SER A 551 17.80 -10.74 -6.91
CA SER A 551 18.11 -10.40 -5.51
C SER A 551 19.41 -9.59 -5.35
N ASP A 552 20.35 -9.74 -6.28
CA ASP A 552 21.58 -8.97 -6.38
C ASP A 552 21.35 -7.48 -6.75
N MET A 553 20.25 -7.19 -7.45
CA MET A 553 19.94 -5.85 -7.97
C MET A 553 18.87 -5.11 -7.18
N ILE A 554 18.15 -5.77 -6.26
CA ILE A 554 17.03 -5.17 -5.52
C ILE A 554 17.38 -4.90 -4.06
N ALA A 555 17.23 -3.65 -3.63
CA ALA A 555 17.36 -3.26 -2.23
C ALA A 555 16.04 -3.41 -1.46
N ALA A 556 14.92 -3.01 -2.06
CA ALA A 556 13.62 -3.00 -1.37
C ALA A 556 12.45 -2.99 -2.37
N SER A 557 11.24 -3.28 -1.87
CA SER A 557 10.01 -3.00 -2.60
C SER A 557 8.85 -2.66 -1.66
N CYS A 558 7.93 -1.80 -2.11
CA CYS A 558 6.74 -1.42 -1.35
C CYS A 558 5.48 -1.58 -2.22
N ALA A 559 4.72 -2.63 -1.98
CA ALA A 559 3.47 -2.85 -2.69
C ALA A 559 2.45 -1.75 -2.37
N THR A 560 1.96 -1.05 -3.38
CA THR A 560 0.93 0.01 -3.22
C THR A 560 -0.39 -0.55 -2.69
N GLY A 561 -0.65 -1.81 -2.92
CA GLY A 561 -1.76 -2.56 -2.34
C GLY A 561 -1.51 -3.12 -0.95
N GLY A 562 -0.39 -2.80 -0.28
CA GLY A 562 0.00 -3.39 1.00
C GLY A 562 -1.07 -3.31 2.09
N LEU A 563 -1.80 -2.20 2.17
CA LEU A 563 -2.92 -2.05 3.09
C LEU A 563 -4.16 -2.88 2.71
N ARG A 564 -4.23 -3.39 1.48
CA ARG A 564 -5.34 -4.21 0.97
C ARG A 564 -5.13 -5.69 1.19
N THR A 565 -3.96 -6.08 1.68
CA THR A 565 -3.65 -7.47 2.02
C THR A 565 -4.53 -8.02 3.12
N VAL A 566 -5.28 -7.16 3.79
CA VAL A 566 -6.16 -7.52 4.90
C VAL A 566 -7.62 -7.22 4.60
N LEU A 567 -8.50 -8.02 5.21
CA LEU A 567 -9.94 -7.81 5.27
C LEU A 567 -10.26 -6.88 6.43
N THR A 568 -10.95 -5.78 6.17
CA THR A 568 -11.46 -4.91 7.21
C THR A 568 -12.96 -5.06 7.37
N ASP A 569 -13.43 -5.15 8.61
CA ASP A 569 -14.86 -5.13 8.91
C ASP A 569 -15.46 -3.73 8.70
N ASN A 570 -16.72 -3.59 8.99
CA ASN A 570 -17.44 -2.33 8.85
C ASN A 570 -17.01 -1.25 9.84
N THR A 571 -16.23 -1.57 10.87
CA THR A 571 -15.65 -0.60 11.80
C THR A 571 -14.24 -0.14 11.37
N GLY A 572 -13.69 -0.70 10.31
CA GLY A 572 -12.32 -0.47 9.86
C GLY A 572 -11.29 -1.39 10.50
N GLU A 573 -11.70 -2.26 11.43
CA GLU A 573 -10.81 -3.22 12.08
C GLU A 573 -10.41 -4.34 11.12
N ALA A 574 -9.14 -4.70 11.09
CA ALA A 574 -8.64 -5.79 10.26
C ALA A 574 -8.90 -7.16 10.92
N VAL A 575 -9.69 -7.99 10.25
CA VAL A 575 -10.20 -9.26 10.80
C VAL A 575 -9.59 -10.51 10.17
N GLY A 576 -8.92 -10.40 9.02
CA GLY A 576 -8.31 -11.52 8.33
C GLY A 576 -7.51 -11.11 7.10
N PHE A 577 -6.94 -12.07 6.39
CA PHE A 577 -6.23 -11.82 5.14
C PHE A 577 -7.17 -11.81 3.93
N ALA A 578 -6.98 -10.85 3.06
CA ALA A 578 -7.44 -10.93 1.68
C ALA A 578 -6.62 -11.98 0.91
N THR A 579 -7.04 -12.33 -0.29
CA THR A 579 -6.36 -13.37 -1.08
C THR A 579 -4.92 -13.00 -1.42
N GLU A 580 -4.66 -11.74 -1.80
CA GLU A 580 -3.32 -11.22 -2.04
C GLU A 580 -2.44 -11.21 -0.77
N GLY A 581 -3.03 -10.99 0.39
CA GLY A 581 -2.34 -11.04 1.67
C GLY A 581 -1.83 -12.43 2.04
N LEU A 582 -2.54 -13.48 1.62
CA LEU A 582 -2.09 -14.86 1.80
C LEU A 582 -0.82 -15.15 0.98
N VAL A 583 -0.75 -14.66 -0.26
CA VAL A 583 0.46 -14.81 -1.09
C VAL A 583 1.61 -14.01 -0.49
N MET A 584 1.37 -12.76 -0.09
CA MET A 584 2.41 -11.97 0.57
C MET A 584 2.94 -12.67 1.82
N LYS A 585 2.05 -13.16 2.68
CA LYS A 585 2.44 -13.95 3.86
C LYS A 585 3.27 -15.16 3.48
N LEU A 586 2.83 -15.96 2.49
CA LEU A 586 3.55 -17.15 2.04
C LEU A 586 4.96 -16.82 1.57
N MET A 587 5.11 -15.79 0.74
CA MET A 587 6.41 -15.38 0.20
C MET A 587 7.31 -14.78 1.30
N GLN A 588 6.78 -13.83 2.07
CA GLN A 588 7.56 -13.11 3.08
C GLN A 588 8.06 -14.00 4.19
N THR A 589 7.27 -14.98 4.64
CA THR A 589 7.68 -15.87 5.74
C THR A 589 8.73 -16.90 5.32
N ASN A 590 8.80 -17.26 4.05
CA ASN A 590 9.67 -18.33 3.59
C ASN A 590 10.94 -17.85 2.87
N PHE A 591 10.91 -16.64 2.27
CA PHE A 591 12.04 -16.15 1.46
C PHE A 591 12.86 -15.04 2.13
N LEU A 592 12.67 -14.77 3.42
CA LEU A 592 13.51 -13.82 4.16
C LEU A 592 14.98 -14.27 4.15
N ASN A 593 15.87 -13.44 3.61
CA ASN A 593 17.29 -13.73 3.45
C ASN A 593 17.58 -15.05 2.72
N ALA A 594 16.62 -15.55 1.95
CA ALA A 594 16.80 -16.77 1.15
C ALA A 594 17.82 -16.53 0.02
N TYR A 595 18.44 -17.60 -0.45
CA TYR A 595 19.40 -17.58 -1.55
C TYR A 595 18.74 -18.14 -2.80
N PRO A 596 18.27 -17.31 -3.74
CA PRO A 596 17.66 -17.79 -4.99
C PRO A 596 18.64 -18.60 -5.81
N ILE A 597 18.10 -19.56 -6.55
CA ILE A 597 18.85 -20.51 -7.38
C ILE A 597 18.37 -20.37 -8.81
N ALA A 598 19.28 -20.44 -9.77
CA ALA A 598 18.94 -20.42 -11.17
C ALA A 598 18.06 -21.62 -11.56
N VAL A 599 16.97 -21.33 -12.25
CA VAL A 599 16.02 -22.31 -12.76
C VAL A 599 15.92 -22.15 -14.28
N GLU A 600 16.09 -23.23 -14.99
CA GLU A 600 15.98 -23.29 -16.45
C GLU A 600 14.87 -24.28 -16.84
N GLY A 601 14.17 -24.00 -17.92
CA GLY A 601 13.12 -24.87 -18.46
C GLY A 601 13.27 -25.08 -19.96
N ASP A 602 12.73 -26.18 -20.46
CA ASP A 602 12.73 -26.53 -21.88
C ASP A 602 11.48 -26.04 -22.63
N SER A 603 10.61 -25.31 -21.93
CA SER A 603 9.37 -24.82 -22.53
C SER A 603 9.62 -23.68 -23.51
N PRO A 604 9.01 -23.70 -24.69
CA PRO A 604 9.12 -22.60 -25.64
C PRO A 604 8.47 -21.34 -25.05
N GLN A 605 9.23 -20.25 -25.08
CA GLN A 605 8.72 -18.95 -24.65
C GLN A 605 7.65 -18.46 -25.64
N GLN A 606 6.46 -18.19 -25.14
CA GLN A 606 5.46 -17.47 -25.92
C GLN A 606 5.77 -15.97 -25.90
N LEU A 607 5.47 -15.29 -27.01
CA LEU A 607 5.55 -13.84 -27.07
C LEU A 607 4.28 -13.25 -26.48
N LEU A 608 4.43 -12.33 -25.54
CA LEU A 608 3.32 -11.53 -25.04
C LEU A 608 3.13 -10.29 -25.89
N PRO A 609 1.89 -9.83 -26.06
CA PRO A 609 1.66 -8.46 -26.54
C PRO A 609 2.41 -7.49 -25.64
N GLY A 610 2.93 -6.41 -26.21
CA GLY A 610 3.57 -5.34 -25.45
C GLY A 610 2.69 -4.89 -24.27
N THR A 611 3.31 -4.42 -23.20
CA THR A 611 2.54 -3.90 -22.06
C THR A 611 1.73 -2.67 -22.49
N ALA A 612 0.59 -2.45 -21.85
CA ALA A 612 -0.34 -1.38 -22.23
C ALA A 612 0.25 0.05 -22.25
N LEU A 613 1.36 0.27 -21.58
CA LEU A 613 1.93 1.61 -21.42
C LEU A 613 3.06 1.93 -22.39
N VAL A 614 3.69 0.92 -22.96
CA VAL A 614 4.74 1.10 -23.98
C VAL A 614 4.51 0.06 -25.07
N ASP A 615 4.19 0.50 -26.28
CA ASP A 615 4.14 -0.39 -27.45
C ASP A 615 5.57 -0.75 -27.83
N ARG A 616 6.06 -1.85 -27.31
CA ARG A 616 7.40 -2.40 -27.63
C ARG A 616 7.31 -3.67 -28.47
N GLY A 617 6.14 -3.92 -29.06
CA GLY A 617 5.90 -5.15 -29.76
C GLY A 617 5.68 -6.35 -28.82
N THR A 618 5.99 -7.54 -29.30
CA THR A 618 5.86 -8.77 -28.53
C THR A 618 7.16 -9.10 -27.80
N LYS A 619 7.05 -9.54 -26.55
CA LYS A 619 8.18 -9.97 -25.74
C LYS A 619 8.02 -11.42 -25.28
N PRO A 620 9.11 -12.12 -24.96
CA PRO A 620 9.04 -13.36 -24.20
C PRO A 620 8.29 -13.17 -22.89
N THR A 621 7.71 -14.23 -22.37
CA THR A 621 6.89 -14.17 -21.14
C THR A 621 7.67 -13.82 -19.86
N GLY A 622 8.99 -13.80 -19.93
CA GLY A 622 9.87 -13.58 -18.77
C GLY A 622 10.08 -14.80 -17.88
N SER A 623 9.16 -15.77 -17.86
CA SER A 623 9.35 -17.00 -17.08
C SER A 623 10.21 -18.02 -17.83
N PRO A 624 11.31 -18.55 -17.21
CA PRO A 624 12.11 -19.60 -17.82
C PRO A 624 11.36 -20.94 -17.94
N THR A 625 10.25 -21.10 -17.23
CA THR A 625 9.47 -22.36 -17.12
C THR A 625 8.02 -22.21 -17.59
N TYR A 626 7.76 -21.29 -18.52
CA TYR A 626 6.42 -21.05 -19.05
C TYR A 626 5.71 -22.37 -19.47
N PRO A 627 4.36 -22.55 -19.25
CA PRO A 627 3.41 -21.58 -18.71
C PRO A 627 3.43 -21.45 -17.18
N LEU A 628 4.13 -22.30 -16.48
CA LEU A 628 4.41 -22.15 -15.05
C LEU A 628 5.45 -21.05 -14.84
N ASP A 629 5.57 -20.61 -13.59
CA ASP A 629 6.68 -19.82 -13.15
C ASP A 629 7.28 -20.47 -11.90
N ILE A 630 8.53 -20.91 -11.98
CA ILE A 630 9.20 -21.68 -10.94
C ILE A 630 10.41 -20.89 -10.44
N LEU A 631 10.49 -20.78 -9.11
CA LEU A 631 11.60 -20.20 -8.38
C LEU A 631 12.12 -21.24 -7.38
N ALA A 632 13.43 -21.40 -7.31
CA ALA A 632 14.05 -22.23 -6.28
C ALA A 632 14.95 -21.36 -5.38
N ALA A 633 15.13 -21.76 -4.11
CA ALA A 633 16.01 -21.07 -3.19
C ALA A 633 16.46 -21.99 -2.04
N PHE A 634 17.56 -21.63 -1.39
CA PHE A 634 17.84 -22.07 -0.03
C PHE A 634 17.26 -21.07 0.99
N THR A 635 16.84 -21.57 2.15
CA THR A 635 16.60 -20.68 3.31
C THR A 635 17.89 -20.00 3.75
N SER A 636 17.78 -18.96 4.59
CA SER A 636 18.90 -18.16 5.09
C SER A 636 20.01 -19.00 5.76
N ASP A 637 19.64 -20.07 6.46
CA ASP A 637 20.55 -21.02 7.10
C ASP A 637 20.98 -22.19 6.20
N ARG A 638 20.51 -22.21 4.96
CA ARG A 638 20.72 -23.24 3.94
C ARG A 638 20.32 -24.68 4.36
N LYS A 639 19.52 -24.81 5.42
CA LYS A 639 19.06 -26.13 5.88
C LYS A 639 17.83 -26.63 5.13
N LYS A 640 17.12 -25.74 4.45
CA LYS A 640 15.94 -26.10 3.68
C LYS A 640 16.08 -25.61 2.25
N PHE A 641 15.50 -26.40 1.36
CA PHE A 641 15.38 -26.13 -0.06
C PHE A 641 13.93 -25.83 -0.40
N LEU A 642 13.72 -24.73 -1.07
CA LEU A 642 12.41 -24.18 -1.42
C LEU A 642 12.20 -24.28 -2.93
N ILE A 643 11.01 -24.71 -3.38
CA ILE A 643 10.58 -24.64 -4.77
C ILE A 643 9.20 -23.98 -4.78
N SER A 644 9.13 -22.75 -5.22
CA SER A 644 7.87 -22.02 -5.41
C SER A 644 7.41 -22.12 -6.85
N VAL A 645 6.14 -22.46 -7.04
CA VAL A 645 5.53 -22.67 -8.35
C VAL A 645 4.25 -21.87 -8.46
N VAL A 646 4.16 -21.00 -9.45
CA VAL A 646 2.94 -20.27 -9.80
C VAL A 646 2.37 -20.83 -11.09
N ASN A 647 1.10 -21.25 -11.04
CA ASN A 647 0.35 -21.59 -12.24
C ASN A 647 -0.71 -20.50 -12.51
N PRO A 648 -0.42 -19.54 -13.38
CA PRO A 648 -1.35 -18.48 -13.71
C PRO A 648 -2.29 -18.84 -14.86
N THR A 649 -2.57 -20.14 -15.06
CA THR A 649 -3.48 -20.63 -16.11
C THR A 649 -4.70 -21.30 -15.51
N GLU A 650 -5.75 -21.44 -16.29
CA GLU A 650 -7.01 -22.11 -15.89
C GLU A 650 -6.98 -23.63 -16.08
N VAL A 651 -5.80 -24.19 -16.38
CA VAL A 651 -5.61 -25.64 -16.53
C VAL A 651 -4.45 -26.11 -15.65
N GLY A 652 -4.51 -27.38 -15.24
CA GLY A 652 -3.40 -28.02 -14.53
C GLY A 652 -2.20 -28.27 -15.48
N HIS A 653 -1.01 -28.14 -14.93
CA HIS A 653 0.24 -28.45 -15.61
C HIS A 653 1.08 -29.43 -14.79
N SER A 654 2.15 -29.96 -15.39
CA SER A 654 3.15 -30.73 -14.67
C SER A 654 4.56 -30.32 -15.05
N PHE A 655 5.50 -30.57 -14.16
CA PHE A 655 6.91 -30.44 -14.47
C PHE A 655 7.72 -31.58 -13.84
N THR A 656 8.85 -31.90 -14.49
CA THR A 656 9.82 -32.86 -13.99
C THR A 656 11.08 -32.12 -13.57
N PRO A 657 11.36 -32.00 -12.25
CA PRO A 657 12.53 -31.30 -11.75
C PRO A 657 13.78 -32.18 -11.85
N LYS A 658 14.84 -31.65 -12.46
CA LYS A 658 16.19 -32.22 -12.42
C LYS A 658 17.05 -31.35 -11.52
N ILE A 659 17.23 -31.80 -10.27
CA ILE A 659 17.96 -31.02 -9.25
C ILE A 659 19.41 -31.59 -9.17
N SER A 660 20.38 -30.66 -9.17
CA SER A 660 21.79 -30.99 -8.99
C SER A 660 22.42 -30.10 -7.91
N GLY A 661 23.57 -30.52 -7.35
CA GLY A 661 24.30 -29.74 -6.35
C GLY A 661 23.73 -29.79 -4.93
N VAL A 662 22.63 -30.48 -4.70
CA VAL A 662 22.03 -30.69 -3.37
C VAL A 662 21.37 -32.05 -3.27
N LYS A 663 21.36 -32.62 -2.06
CA LYS A 663 20.58 -33.82 -1.76
C LYS A 663 19.48 -33.44 -0.78
N LEU A 664 18.24 -33.72 -1.15
CA LEU A 664 17.06 -33.48 -0.34
C LEU A 664 16.71 -34.69 0.51
N ARG A 665 16.14 -34.47 1.69
CA ARG A 665 15.54 -35.53 2.50
C ARG A 665 14.14 -35.87 1.97
N ASP A 666 13.64 -37.05 2.31
CA ASP A 666 12.30 -37.49 1.88
C ASP A 666 11.18 -36.71 2.60
N GLN A 667 11.43 -36.22 3.82
CA GLN A 667 10.44 -35.44 4.55
C GLN A 667 10.44 -34.00 4.10
N GLY A 668 9.26 -33.50 3.76
CA GLY A 668 9.04 -32.12 3.34
C GLY A 668 7.61 -31.65 3.61
N LYS A 669 7.32 -30.44 3.15
CA LYS A 669 6.01 -29.81 3.25
C LYS A 669 5.63 -29.17 1.92
N LEU A 670 4.34 -29.15 1.65
CA LEU A 670 3.73 -28.35 0.60
C LEU A 670 2.79 -27.33 1.23
N TYR A 671 3.05 -26.05 0.98
CA TYR A 671 2.12 -24.95 1.23
C TYR A 671 1.46 -24.60 -0.08
N GLN A 672 0.13 -24.62 -0.14
CA GLN A 672 -0.57 -24.46 -1.40
C GLN A 672 -1.78 -23.52 -1.25
N ILE A 673 -1.89 -22.56 -2.16
CA ILE A 673 -3.07 -21.75 -2.42
C ILE A 673 -3.60 -22.21 -3.77
N ALA A 674 -4.68 -23.01 -3.77
CA ALA A 674 -5.31 -23.55 -4.96
C ALA A 674 -6.84 -23.58 -4.76
N PRO A 675 -7.50 -22.44 -4.99
CA PRO A 675 -8.95 -22.35 -4.87
C PRO A 675 -9.65 -23.06 -6.03
N PRO A 676 -10.97 -23.31 -5.94
CA PRO A 676 -11.72 -24.02 -6.98
C PRO A 676 -11.78 -23.25 -8.32
N ASP A 677 -11.71 -21.94 -8.30
CA ASP A 677 -11.79 -21.14 -9.52
C ASP A 677 -11.15 -19.74 -9.36
N LEU A 678 -11.04 -19.02 -10.49
CA LEU A 678 -10.44 -17.67 -10.57
C LEU A 678 -11.22 -16.62 -9.75
N SER A 679 -12.52 -16.80 -9.56
CA SER A 679 -13.38 -15.83 -8.85
C SER A 679 -13.31 -15.97 -7.33
N SER A 680 -12.70 -17.04 -6.83
CA SER A 680 -12.60 -17.32 -5.38
C SER A 680 -11.97 -16.17 -4.62
N THR A 681 -12.61 -15.73 -3.56
CA THR A 681 -12.18 -14.61 -2.72
C THR A 681 -12.56 -14.84 -1.26
N ASN A 682 -11.85 -14.14 -0.36
CA ASN A 682 -12.18 -14.14 1.05
C ASN A 682 -13.06 -12.93 1.38
N GLU A 683 -14.06 -13.13 2.24
CA GLU A 683 -15.01 -12.12 2.66
C GLU A 683 -15.12 -12.05 4.19
N VAL A 684 -15.38 -10.84 4.69
CA VAL A 684 -15.60 -10.61 6.13
C VAL A 684 -16.83 -11.39 6.61
N GLY A 685 -16.68 -12.10 7.73
CA GLY A 685 -17.77 -12.85 8.36
C GLY A 685 -18.13 -14.18 7.68
N LYS A 686 -17.41 -14.56 6.63
CA LYS A 686 -17.52 -15.87 5.99
C LYS A 686 -16.31 -16.75 6.28
N GLU A 687 -16.50 -18.05 6.20
CA GLU A 687 -15.38 -19.00 6.21
C GLU A 687 -14.49 -18.71 5.00
N PRO A 688 -13.14 -18.60 5.17
CA PRO A 688 -12.25 -18.29 4.06
C PRO A 688 -12.33 -19.32 2.93
N ALA A 689 -12.71 -18.89 1.74
CA ALA A 689 -12.74 -19.73 0.54
C ALA A 689 -11.32 -20.02 0.01
N VAL A 690 -10.38 -19.15 0.29
CA VAL A 690 -8.97 -19.25 -0.10
C VAL A 690 -8.11 -19.31 1.15
N LYS A 691 -7.26 -20.35 1.24
CA LYS A 691 -6.38 -20.61 2.40
C LYS A 691 -5.01 -21.05 1.92
N ILE A 692 -4.01 -20.93 2.78
CA ILE A 692 -2.74 -21.67 2.64
C ILE A 692 -2.97 -23.04 3.27
N ASN A 693 -3.02 -24.08 2.44
CA ASN A 693 -3.13 -25.45 2.88
C ASN A 693 -1.72 -26.03 3.07
N GLU A 694 -1.43 -26.57 4.24
CA GLU A 694 -0.17 -27.26 4.55
C GLU A 694 -0.38 -28.77 4.49
N THR A 695 0.45 -29.47 3.74
CA THR A 695 0.44 -30.94 3.65
C THR A 695 1.86 -31.48 3.74
N ALA A 696 2.04 -32.59 4.47
CA ALA A 696 3.31 -33.30 4.52
C ALA A 696 3.62 -33.93 3.16
N GLN A 697 4.89 -33.94 2.78
CA GLN A 697 5.41 -34.54 1.56
C GLN A 697 6.41 -35.63 1.90
N ASN A 698 6.37 -36.76 1.15
CA ASN A 698 7.33 -37.85 1.23
C ASN A 698 8.19 -37.86 -0.05
N GLY A 699 9.22 -37.05 -0.07
CA GLY A 699 10.04 -36.80 -1.25
C GLY A 699 9.39 -35.85 -2.25
N LEU A 700 10.21 -35.25 -3.10
CA LEU A 700 9.74 -34.52 -4.27
C LEU A 700 9.33 -35.51 -5.36
N PRO A 701 8.11 -35.50 -5.88
CA PRO A 701 7.69 -36.39 -6.93
C PRO A 701 8.56 -36.27 -8.19
N GLU A 702 8.79 -37.37 -8.90
CA GLU A 702 9.49 -37.34 -10.19
C GLU A 702 8.78 -36.41 -11.19
N THR A 703 7.46 -36.45 -11.18
CA THR A 703 6.62 -35.47 -11.92
C THR A 703 5.70 -34.77 -10.94
N VAL A 704 5.85 -33.47 -10.84
CA VAL A 704 5.07 -32.60 -9.94
C VAL A 704 3.83 -32.10 -10.67
N LEU A 705 2.65 -32.38 -10.12
CA LEU A 705 1.38 -31.87 -10.62
C LEU A 705 1.06 -30.53 -9.98
N VAL A 706 0.73 -29.54 -10.80
CA VAL A 706 0.44 -28.17 -10.37
C VAL A 706 -1.00 -27.81 -10.74
N PRO A 707 -1.87 -27.57 -9.75
CA PRO A 707 -3.27 -27.19 -10.02
C PRO A 707 -3.38 -25.90 -10.84
N ALA A 708 -4.48 -25.74 -11.53
CA ALA A 708 -4.87 -24.47 -12.15
C ALA A 708 -4.96 -23.35 -11.08
N VAL A 709 -4.72 -22.10 -11.48
CA VAL A 709 -4.96 -20.92 -10.65
C VAL A 709 -4.32 -21.06 -9.25
N SER A 710 -3.05 -21.47 -9.18
CA SER A 710 -2.43 -21.84 -7.90
C SER A 710 -1.05 -21.21 -7.66
N VAL A 711 -0.73 -21.09 -6.38
CA VAL A 711 0.61 -20.81 -5.86
C VAL A 711 0.99 -21.93 -4.90
N SER A 712 2.08 -22.63 -5.19
CA SER A 712 2.55 -23.79 -4.42
C SER A 712 3.99 -23.54 -3.97
N LEU A 713 4.30 -23.87 -2.72
CA LEU A 713 5.66 -23.83 -2.17
C LEU A 713 5.99 -25.18 -1.56
N TYR A 714 6.95 -25.86 -2.14
CA TYR A 714 7.56 -27.08 -1.62
C TYR A 714 8.76 -26.71 -0.77
N GLU A 715 8.84 -27.29 0.42
CA GLU A 715 9.93 -27.14 1.36
C GLU A 715 10.48 -28.52 1.73
N PHE A 716 11.78 -28.74 1.55
CA PHE A 716 12.47 -29.97 1.93
C PHE A 716 13.72 -29.67 2.75
N ASP A 717 14.02 -30.52 3.74
CA ASP A 717 15.28 -30.43 4.46
C ASP A 717 16.45 -30.87 3.54
N VAL A 718 17.57 -30.15 3.64
CA VAL A 718 18.83 -30.54 3.00
C VAL A 718 19.46 -31.68 3.80
N ALA A 719 19.96 -32.74 3.10
CA ALA A 719 20.49 -33.96 3.70
C ALA A 719 21.89 -33.76 4.29
#